data_613603a58937b712a0f9fa3e0e3e0649
#
_entry.id   613603a58937b712a0f9fa3e0e3e0649
#
_cell.length_a   1.000
_cell.length_b   1.000
_cell.length_c   1.000
_cell.angle_alpha   90.00
_cell.angle_beta   90.00
_cell.angle_gamma   90.00
#
_symmetry.space_group_name_H-M   'P 1'
#
loop_
_entity.id
_entity.type
_entity.pdbx_description
1 polymer ?
#
loop_
_entity_poly.entity_id
_entity_poly.type
_entity_poly.pdbx_seq_one_letter_code
_entity_poly.pdbx_strand_id
1 'polypeptide(L)'
;MPKNPNRLTRLWQELKRRKVFGVVTTYAATAYIIIEVTNNLVGPLNLPVWIAKLVILLLGTGLPVAVILSWIFDFTPQGIKKTESLEGSESKEIVAKPVKRRLRLSYVLNAILIIAVIVLAYREIFKRDTLERLRSSGDKISVAVMPFQNMTNDTIWNNWQDWIQNQLITSLTSSEELKVRQIETINELLQSQGLTNYASITPSIASNISKKLDANVAISGTIKQVGTLLHINTTLIDTKTKETFKSFQIDCTPENIVPILDSLSGMVKDFLKLSKLKKEGYSVFEPFITTNSPEAYGYFISGLNAFKIRDYSTSVKWFSRAVTKDSNFIYAAIRLANAFWNQAYQGTASSLDSAKKWCLKVYKKRDQISEPLEVSENIQYTLIFKSPVEATKYLKQLVEIDDQSPDNHFLLGLNYVRLSQYDKAIPELEKSLKIYDKWSSKPVYPGNYVYLGYVYHETGQYRKEKKLYKKAEKDFPDDFGLVRRQAILALTLGNDKRADELINKYISLIKERSAPEVFITSGLGGIYWGAKLLDKAEEYYRKALSLKPEDPWIMNALGWFLIDSNRNLDDGLKINDKALEISPNEYNFLDCKGWGLFKLGRFKEAQDILEKAFSLDSDAIHRYAVGLHLEEVKKAVARMK
;
A
#
# COMPACT_ATOMS: atom_id res chain seq x y z
N MET A 1 -19.14 -54.43 -65.21
CA MET A 1 -18.36 -54.21 -63.91
C MET A 1 -19.13 -53.16 -63.13
N PRO A 2 -19.71 -53.47 -61.98
CA PRO A 2 -20.36 -52.45 -61.13
C PRO A 2 -19.30 -51.56 -60.46
N LYS A 3 -19.48 -50.24 -60.63
CA LYS A 3 -18.61 -49.25 -60.01
C LYS A 3 -18.66 -49.37 -58.47
N ASN A 4 -17.49 -49.55 -57.85
CA ASN A 4 -17.32 -49.60 -56.39
C ASN A 4 -17.89 -48.28 -55.78
N PRO A 5 -18.88 -48.32 -54.88
CA PRO A 5 -19.48 -47.12 -54.34
C PRO A 5 -18.45 -46.33 -53.49
N ASN A 6 -18.43 -44.98 -53.67
CA ASN A 6 -17.57 -44.06 -52.97
C ASN A 6 -17.67 -44.27 -51.43
N ARG A 7 -16.58 -44.10 -50.70
CA ARG A 7 -16.53 -44.21 -49.20
C ARG A 7 -17.66 -43.48 -48.50
N LEU A 8 -18.07 -42.33 -49.01
CA LEU A 8 -19.19 -41.51 -48.49
C LEU A 8 -20.56 -42.20 -48.69
N THR A 9 -20.76 -42.87 -49.84
CA THR A 9 -22.01 -43.61 -50.13
C THR A 9 -22.16 -44.85 -49.25
N ARG A 10 -21.09 -45.53 -48.96
CA ARG A 10 -21.05 -46.65 -47.99
C ARG A 10 -21.33 -46.17 -46.55
N LEU A 11 -20.75 -45.05 -46.15
CA LEU A 11 -20.99 -44.48 -44.82
C LEU A 11 -22.44 -44.04 -44.65
N TRP A 12 -23.04 -43.43 -45.69
CA TRP A 12 -24.43 -43.02 -45.69
C TRP A 12 -25.39 -44.21 -45.61
N GLN A 13 -25.12 -45.30 -46.34
CA GLN A 13 -25.90 -46.53 -46.28
C GLN A 13 -25.79 -47.22 -44.90
N GLU A 14 -24.62 -47.20 -44.27
CA GLU A 14 -24.41 -47.71 -42.92
C GLU A 14 -25.14 -46.89 -41.87
N LEU A 15 -25.13 -45.54 -41.97
CA LEU A 15 -25.87 -44.63 -41.08
C LEU A 15 -27.39 -44.88 -41.15
N LYS A 16 -27.90 -45.09 -42.39
CA LYS A 16 -29.33 -45.37 -42.62
C LYS A 16 -29.72 -46.76 -42.09
N ARG A 17 -28.90 -47.77 -42.32
CA ARG A 17 -29.12 -49.15 -41.87
C ARG A 17 -29.12 -49.23 -40.33
N ARG A 18 -28.24 -48.55 -39.70
CA ARG A 18 -28.06 -48.52 -38.22
C ARG A 18 -29.03 -47.56 -37.53
N LYS A 19 -30.02 -47.06 -38.22
CA LYS A 19 -31.07 -46.14 -37.71
C LYS A 19 -30.54 -44.91 -36.93
N VAL A 20 -29.28 -44.53 -37.19
CA VAL A 20 -28.62 -43.40 -36.50
C VAL A 20 -29.43 -42.12 -36.66
N PHE A 21 -30.00 -41.84 -37.83
CA PHE A 21 -30.84 -40.68 -38.05
C PHE A 21 -32.09 -40.66 -37.16
N GLY A 22 -32.73 -41.81 -36.99
CA GLY A 22 -33.89 -41.92 -36.09
C GLY A 22 -33.51 -41.61 -34.63
N VAL A 23 -32.37 -42.15 -34.18
CA VAL A 23 -31.87 -41.87 -32.83
C VAL A 23 -31.53 -40.40 -32.65
N VAL A 24 -30.84 -39.76 -33.60
CA VAL A 24 -30.50 -38.33 -33.58
C VAL A 24 -31.76 -37.47 -33.55
N THR A 25 -32.78 -37.77 -34.40
CA THR A 25 -34.01 -37.01 -34.44
C THR A 25 -34.82 -37.14 -33.15
N THR A 26 -34.95 -38.36 -32.61
CA THR A 26 -35.64 -38.60 -31.34
C THR A 26 -34.92 -37.94 -30.19
N TYR A 27 -33.59 -38.06 -30.17
CA TYR A 27 -32.76 -37.41 -29.13
C TYR A 27 -32.92 -35.88 -29.18
N ALA A 28 -32.83 -35.27 -30.35
CA ALA A 28 -32.97 -33.83 -30.52
C ALA A 28 -34.37 -33.33 -30.08
N ALA A 29 -35.43 -34.05 -30.40
CA ALA A 29 -36.79 -33.72 -29.97
C ALA A 29 -36.93 -33.81 -28.44
N THR A 30 -36.41 -34.89 -27.83
CA THR A 30 -36.44 -35.07 -26.37
C THR A 30 -35.57 -34.01 -25.66
N ALA A 31 -34.38 -33.71 -26.19
CA ALA A 31 -33.50 -32.71 -25.65
C ALA A 31 -34.15 -31.31 -25.69
N TYR A 32 -34.83 -30.96 -26.79
CA TYR A 32 -35.58 -29.71 -26.90
C TYR A 32 -36.65 -29.59 -25.81
N ILE A 33 -37.45 -30.63 -25.62
CA ILE A 33 -38.50 -30.66 -24.59
C ILE A 33 -37.89 -30.48 -23.20
N ILE A 34 -36.79 -31.19 -22.88
CA ILE A 34 -36.12 -31.08 -21.57
C ILE A 34 -35.58 -29.68 -21.35
N ILE A 35 -34.98 -29.04 -22.35
CA ILE A 35 -34.47 -27.66 -22.25
C ILE A 35 -35.62 -26.69 -22.00
N GLU A 36 -36.72 -26.81 -22.74
CA GLU A 36 -37.90 -25.94 -22.61
C GLU A 36 -38.54 -26.06 -21.22
N VAL A 37 -38.75 -27.31 -20.76
CA VAL A 37 -39.26 -27.58 -19.41
C VAL A 37 -38.32 -27.02 -18.35
N THR A 38 -36.99 -27.18 -18.50
CA THR A 38 -36.01 -26.66 -17.56
C THR A 38 -36.05 -25.13 -17.50
N ASN A 39 -36.08 -24.45 -18.64
CA ASN A 39 -36.17 -23.01 -18.71
C ASN A 39 -37.44 -22.46 -18.05
N ASN A 40 -38.57 -23.15 -18.24
CA ASN A 40 -39.84 -22.77 -17.65
C ASN A 40 -39.93 -23.05 -16.14
N LEU A 41 -39.13 -23.99 -15.61
CA LEU A 41 -39.12 -24.33 -14.19
C LEU A 41 -38.10 -23.56 -13.36
N VAL A 42 -37.01 -23.08 -13.96
CA VAL A 42 -35.92 -22.37 -13.23
C VAL A 42 -36.45 -21.11 -12.51
N GLY A 43 -37.31 -20.32 -13.15
CA GLY A 43 -37.88 -19.11 -12.55
C GLY A 43 -38.89 -19.39 -11.42
N PRO A 44 -39.98 -20.15 -11.68
CA PRO A 44 -41.03 -20.43 -10.69
C PRO A 44 -40.55 -21.19 -9.46
N LEU A 45 -39.53 -22.06 -9.61
CA LEU A 45 -38.96 -22.83 -8.50
C LEU A 45 -37.74 -22.17 -7.83
N ASN A 46 -37.40 -20.94 -8.22
CA ASN A 46 -36.19 -20.21 -7.71
C ASN A 46 -34.92 -21.06 -7.82
N LEU A 47 -34.80 -21.88 -8.87
CA LEU A 47 -33.61 -22.70 -9.07
C LEU A 47 -32.44 -21.83 -9.57
N PRO A 48 -31.20 -22.14 -9.16
CA PRO A 48 -30.03 -21.42 -9.67
C PRO A 48 -29.92 -21.49 -11.19
N VAL A 49 -29.64 -20.38 -11.85
CA VAL A 49 -29.55 -20.24 -13.32
C VAL A 49 -28.56 -21.24 -13.98
N TRP A 50 -27.56 -21.70 -13.21
CA TRP A 50 -26.61 -22.69 -13.69
C TRP A 50 -27.23 -24.07 -14.01
N ILE A 51 -28.39 -24.41 -13.43
CA ILE A 51 -29.08 -25.69 -13.69
C ILE A 51 -29.48 -25.80 -15.16
N ALA A 52 -30.00 -24.72 -15.76
CA ALA A 52 -30.34 -24.72 -17.19
C ALA A 52 -29.06 -24.95 -18.04
N LYS A 53 -27.94 -24.34 -17.69
CA LYS A 53 -26.66 -24.54 -18.38
C LYS A 53 -26.13 -25.97 -18.22
N LEU A 54 -26.28 -26.56 -17.04
CA LEU A 54 -25.89 -27.95 -16.78
C LEU A 54 -26.72 -28.93 -17.62
N VAL A 55 -28.04 -28.73 -17.71
CA VAL A 55 -28.94 -29.59 -18.52
C VAL A 55 -28.56 -29.52 -20.01
N ILE A 56 -28.35 -28.31 -20.54
CA ILE A 56 -27.90 -28.13 -21.94
C ILE A 56 -26.57 -28.85 -22.18
N LEU A 57 -25.64 -28.79 -21.27
CA LEU A 57 -24.37 -29.46 -21.38
C LEU A 57 -24.49 -30.99 -21.37
N LEU A 58 -25.27 -31.52 -20.43
CA LEU A 58 -25.52 -32.97 -20.35
C LEU A 58 -26.19 -33.50 -21.61
N LEU A 59 -27.14 -32.75 -22.15
CA LEU A 59 -27.78 -33.09 -23.42
C LEU A 59 -26.84 -32.95 -24.61
N GLY A 60 -25.98 -31.93 -24.63
CA GLY A 60 -24.95 -31.76 -25.68
C GLY A 60 -23.92 -32.89 -25.68
N THR A 61 -23.45 -33.33 -24.51
CA THR A 61 -22.51 -34.46 -24.38
C THR A 61 -23.18 -35.81 -24.56
N GLY A 62 -24.45 -35.92 -24.24
CA GLY A 62 -25.25 -37.13 -24.44
C GLY A 62 -25.49 -37.50 -25.91
N LEU A 63 -25.57 -36.52 -26.80
CA LEU A 63 -25.80 -36.77 -28.24
C LEU A 63 -24.68 -37.62 -28.89
N PRO A 64 -23.40 -37.30 -28.77
CA PRO A 64 -22.32 -38.16 -29.28
C PRO A 64 -22.37 -39.57 -28.70
N VAL A 65 -22.69 -39.71 -27.42
CA VAL A 65 -22.81 -41.02 -26.77
C VAL A 65 -23.98 -41.81 -27.36
N ALA A 66 -25.14 -41.18 -27.57
CA ALA A 66 -26.30 -41.81 -28.18
C ALA A 66 -26.01 -42.29 -29.63
N VAL A 67 -25.29 -41.47 -30.40
CA VAL A 67 -24.85 -41.82 -31.77
C VAL A 67 -23.87 -43.03 -31.74
N ILE A 68 -22.91 -43.04 -30.82
CA ILE A 68 -21.96 -44.17 -30.68
C ILE A 68 -22.68 -45.45 -30.27
N LEU A 69 -23.61 -45.36 -29.33
CA LEU A 69 -24.41 -46.52 -28.89
C LEU A 69 -25.30 -47.06 -30.03
N SER A 70 -25.96 -46.18 -30.80
CA SER A 70 -26.75 -46.56 -32.01
C SER A 70 -25.87 -47.18 -33.11
N TRP A 71 -24.59 -46.82 -33.17
CA TRP A 71 -23.64 -47.41 -34.13
C TRP A 71 -23.20 -48.82 -33.73
N ILE A 72 -23.16 -49.13 -32.42
CA ILE A 72 -22.64 -50.41 -31.87
C ILE A 72 -23.75 -51.40 -31.64
N PHE A 73 -24.96 -50.97 -31.26
CA PHE A 73 -26.07 -51.82 -30.85
C PHE A 73 -27.34 -51.53 -31.66
N ASP A 74 -28.03 -52.59 -32.09
CA ASP A 74 -29.39 -52.53 -32.66
C ASP A 74 -30.42 -52.87 -31.58
N PHE A 75 -31.41 -51.98 -31.41
CA PHE A 75 -32.58 -52.20 -30.55
C PHE A 75 -33.62 -52.98 -31.30
N THR A 76 -33.81 -54.26 -30.98
CA THR A 76 -34.86 -55.11 -31.54
C THR A 76 -35.92 -55.44 -30.49
N PRO A 77 -37.16 -55.81 -30.90
CA PRO A 77 -38.20 -56.24 -29.95
C PRO A 77 -37.81 -57.42 -29.04
N GLN A 78 -36.72 -58.12 -29.39
CA GLN A 78 -36.22 -59.29 -28.65
C GLN A 78 -34.98 -58.94 -27.76
N GLY A 79 -34.63 -57.64 -27.63
CA GLY A 79 -33.53 -57.17 -26.82
C GLY A 79 -32.41 -56.45 -27.62
N ILE A 80 -31.32 -56.05 -26.90
CA ILE A 80 -30.17 -55.33 -27.47
C ILE A 80 -29.22 -56.34 -28.10
N LYS A 81 -29.05 -56.29 -29.43
CA LYS A 81 -28.05 -57.12 -30.19
C LYS A 81 -26.95 -56.23 -30.73
N LYS A 82 -25.74 -56.76 -30.78
CA LYS A 82 -24.61 -56.08 -31.41
C LYS A 82 -24.75 -56.09 -32.92
N THR A 83 -24.64 -54.97 -33.58
CA THR A 83 -24.81 -54.84 -35.04
C THR A 83 -23.68 -55.56 -35.78
N GLU A 84 -24.01 -56.48 -36.69
CA GLU A 84 -23.04 -57.21 -37.51
C GLU A 84 -22.51 -56.35 -38.65
N SER A 85 -21.23 -56.51 -39.01
CA SER A 85 -20.60 -55.79 -40.15
C SER A 85 -20.96 -56.42 -41.47
N LEU A 86 -20.95 -55.65 -42.60
CA LEU A 86 -21.25 -56.10 -43.96
C LEU A 86 -20.22 -57.08 -44.56
N GLU A 87 -19.13 -57.36 -43.89
CA GLU A 87 -18.10 -58.29 -44.31
C GLU A 87 -18.18 -59.55 -43.48
N GLY A 88 -18.92 -60.58 -43.97
CA GLY A 88 -18.87 -61.88 -43.29
C GLY A 88 -20.08 -62.79 -43.47
N SER A 89 -20.56 -63.02 -44.69
CA SER A 89 -21.37 -64.20 -44.97
C SER A 89 -20.62 -65.14 -45.90
N GLU A 90 -19.70 -65.87 -45.30
CA GLU A 90 -19.28 -67.20 -45.77
C GLU A 90 -18.69 -68.00 -44.61
N SER A 91 -19.34 -69.15 -44.36
CA SER A 91 -19.08 -70.11 -43.34
C SER A 91 -17.67 -70.67 -43.39
N LYS A 92 -17.00 -70.70 -42.21
CA LYS A 92 -16.16 -71.83 -41.79
C LYS A 92 -15.83 -71.72 -40.30
N GLU A 93 -16.20 -72.75 -39.56
CA GLU A 93 -15.72 -73.00 -38.18
C GLU A 93 -14.19 -73.04 -38.16
N ILE A 94 -13.58 -72.15 -37.38
CA ILE A 94 -12.21 -72.28 -36.91
C ILE A 94 -12.14 -71.72 -35.47
N VAL A 95 -11.66 -72.57 -34.59
CA VAL A 95 -11.36 -72.40 -33.19
C VAL A 95 -10.75 -71.03 -32.86
N ALA A 96 -11.41 -70.30 -31.94
CA ALA A 96 -11.04 -68.96 -31.54
C ALA A 96 -9.84 -68.98 -30.58
N LYS A 97 -8.70 -68.43 -31.00
CA LYS A 97 -7.64 -67.93 -30.13
C LYS A 97 -8.11 -66.57 -29.54
N PRO A 98 -7.82 -66.26 -28.27
CA PRO A 98 -8.21 -65.01 -27.66
C PRO A 98 -7.46 -63.83 -28.32
N VAL A 99 -8.17 -63.03 -29.11
CA VAL A 99 -7.64 -61.80 -29.70
C VAL A 99 -7.53 -60.73 -28.59
N LYS A 100 -6.32 -60.31 -28.25
CA LYS A 100 -6.06 -59.12 -27.45
C LYS A 100 -6.81 -57.93 -28.11
N ARG A 101 -7.85 -57.41 -27.42
CA ARG A 101 -8.57 -56.21 -27.85
C ARG A 101 -7.61 -55.02 -27.84
N ARG A 102 -7.07 -54.65 -29.00
CA ARG A 102 -6.45 -53.33 -29.20
C ARG A 102 -7.56 -52.28 -29.15
N LEU A 103 -7.50 -51.43 -28.13
CA LEU A 103 -8.34 -50.22 -28.07
C LEU A 103 -8.12 -49.43 -29.37
N ARG A 104 -9.15 -49.25 -30.19
CA ARG A 104 -9.02 -48.48 -31.42
C ARG A 104 -8.75 -47.01 -31.04
N LEU A 105 -7.78 -46.39 -31.68
CA LEU A 105 -7.33 -45.01 -31.44
C LEU A 105 -8.52 -44.02 -31.38
N SER A 106 -9.60 -44.29 -32.14
CA SER A 106 -10.85 -43.48 -32.14
C SER A 106 -11.59 -43.46 -30.80
N TYR A 107 -11.55 -44.55 -30.00
CA TYR A 107 -12.17 -44.55 -28.67
C TYR A 107 -11.37 -43.72 -27.67
N VAL A 108 -10.03 -43.73 -27.79
CA VAL A 108 -9.15 -42.92 -26.94
C VAL A 108 -9.32 -41.45 -27.30
N LEU A 109 -9.35 -41.12 -28.58
CA LEU A 109 -9.60 -39.74 -29.06
C LEU A 109 -10.97 -39.20 -28.61
N ASN A 110 -12.03 -39.99 -28.70
CA ASN A 110 -13.36 -39.58 -28.24
C ASN A 110 -13.43 -39.43 -26.71
N ALA A 111 -12.77 -40.30 -25.95
CA ALA A 111 -12.69 -40.18 -24.50
C ALA A 111 -11.92 -38.90 -24.10
N ILE A 112 -10.84 -38.57 -24.79
CA ILE A 112 -10.07 -37.32 -24.57
C ILE A 112 -10.93 -36.10 -24.92
N LEU A 113 -11.66 -36.13 -26.02
CA LEU A 113 -12.56 -35.04 -26.43
C LEU A 113 -13.69 -34.82 -25.41
N ILE A 114 -14.31 -35.91 -24.93
CA ILE A 114 -15.35 -35.83 -23.89
C ILE A 114 -14.78 -35.26 -22.61
N ILE A 115 -13.61 -35.72 -22.17
CA ILE A 115 -12.93 -35.18 -20.97
C ILE A 115 -12.59 -33.70 -21.19
N ALA A 116 -12.07 -33.31 -22.36
CA ALA A 116 -11.78 -31.92 -22.68
C ALA A 116 -13.04 -31.04 -22.64
N VAL A 117 -14.14 -31.51 -23.20
CA VAL A 117 -15.44 -30.80 -23.17
C VAL A 117 -15.97 -30.70 -21.73
N ILE A 118 -15.87 -31.77 -20.93
CA ILE A 118 -16.25 -31.75 -19.50
C ILE A 118 -15.40 -30.76 -18.71
N VAL A 119 -14.07 -30.74 -18.93
CA VAL A 119 -13.16 -29.81 -18.24
C VAL A 119 -13.42 -28.36 -18.64
N LEU A 120 -13.62 -28.09 -19.92
CA LEU A 120 -13.95 -26.74 -20.40
C LEU A 120 -15.31 -26.27 -19.87
N ALA A 121 -16.30 -27.14 -19.90
CA ALA A 121 -17.62 -26.86 -19.40
C ALA A 121 -17.68 -26.74 -17.86
N TYR A 122 -16.95 -27.59 -17.15
CA TYR A 122 -16.78 -27.47 -15.70
C TYR A 122 -16.22 -26.09 -15.35
N ARG A 123 -15.20 -25.65 -16.10
CA ARG A 123 -14.58 -24.33 -15.91
C ARG A 123 -15.56 -23.17 -16.15
N GLU A 124 -16.46 -23.27 -17.15
CA GLU A 124 -17.47 -22.22 -17.41
C GLU A 124 -18.68 -22.28 -16.46
N ILE A 125 -19.17 -23.48 -16.14
CA ILE A 125 -20.34 -23.68 -15.26
C ILE A 125 -20.01 -23.38 -13.80
N PHE A 126 -18.80 -23.75 -13.34
CA PHE A 126 -18.33 -23.53 -11.97
C PHE A 126 -17.46 -22.27 -11.85
N LYS A 127 -17.42 -21.42 -12.87
CA LYS A 127 -16.90 -20.06 -12.74
C LYS A 127 -17.84 -19.33 -11.78
N ARG A 128 -17.50 -19.38 -10.47
CA ARG A 128 -18.19 -18.53 -9.49
C ARG A 128 -18.08 -17.10 -9.98
N ASP A 129 -19.18 -16.37 -9.95
CA ASP A 129 -19.14 -14.93 -10.22
C ASP A 129 -18.00 -14.33 -9.40
N THR A 130 -17.12 -13.57 -10.06
CA THR A 130 -15.95 -12.97 -9.44
C THR A 130 -16.33 -12.25 -8.15
N LEU A 131 -17.47 -11.57 -8.17
CA LEU A 131 -17.97 -10.84 -7.02
C LEU A 131 -18.43 -11.77 -5.89
N GLU A 132 -19.10 -12.89 -6.19
CA GLU A 132 -19.45 -13.91 -5.19
C GLU A 132 -18.22 -14.56 -4.58
N ARG A 133 -17.20 -14.81 -5.37
CA ARG A 133 -15.92 -15.35 -4.88
C ARG A 133 -15.21 -14.38 -3.92
N LEU A 134 -15.19 -13.08 -4.26
CA LEU A 134 -14.59 -12.04 -3.43
C LEU A 134 -15.34 -11.87 -2.10
N ARG A 135 -16.66 -12.01 -2.12
CA ARG A 135 -17.52 -11.91 -0.93
C ARG A 135 -17.50 -13.16 -0.05
N SER A 136 -17.32 -14.33 -0.63
CA SER A 136 -17.30 -15.61 0.11
C SER A 136 -16.01 -15.83 0.90
N SER A 137 -14.98 -15.00 0.72
CA SER A 137 -13.74 -15.08 1.50
C SER A 137 -13.90 -14.65 2.96
N GLY A 138 -14.99 -13.99 3.32
CA GLY A 138 -15.24 -13.50 4.69
C GLY A 138 -14.48 -12.23 5.07
N ASP A 139 -13.47 -11.86 4.30
CA ASP A 139 -12.66 -10.65 4.50
C ASP A 139 -13.26 -9.45 3.75
N LYS A 140 -12.88 -8.23 4.17
CA LYS A 140 -13.20 -7.01 3.41
C LYS A 140 -12.62 -7.11 1.99
N ILE A 141 -13.40 -6.67 1.00
CA ILE A 141 -12.90 -6.61 -0.39
C ILE A 141 -11.86 -5.50 -0.49
N SER A 142 -10.61 -5.87 -0.79
CA SER A 142 -9.53 -4.89 -0.96
C SER A 142 -9.53 -4.32 -2.38
N VAL A 143 -9.51 -2.98 -2.47
CA VAL A 143 -9.67 -2.22 -3.72
C VAL A 143 -8.49 -1.27 -3.90
N ALA A 144 -7.94 -1.21 -5.12
CA ALA A 144 -6.99 -0.19 -5.52
C ALA A 144 -7.52 0.55 -6.76
N VAL A 145 -7.61 1.88 -6.68
CA VAL A 145 -8.08 2.74 -7.77
C VAL A 145 -6.86 3.36 -8.45
N MET A 146 -6.67 3.08 -9.73
CA MET A 146 -5.58 3.67 -10.51
C MET A 146 -5.93 5.09 -10.96
N PRO A 147 -4.94 5.95 -11.22
CA PRO A 147 -5.18 7.21 -11.93
C PRO A 147 -5.87 6.96 -13.27
N PHE A 148 -6.82 7.83 -13.62
CA PHE A 148 -7.53 7.70 -14.87
C PHE A 148 -6.65 8.15 -16.05
N GLN A 149 -6.80 7.51 -17.19
CA GLN A 149 -6.06 7.90 -18.40
C GLN A 149 -6.78 9.06 -19.09
N ASN A 150 -6.05 10.15 -19.33
CA ASN A 150 -6.52 11.19 -20.22
C ASN A 150 -6.30 10.75 -21.68
N MET A 151 -7.39 10.40 -22.36
CA MET A 151 -7.43 10.04 -23.78
C MET A 151 -8.06 11.18 -24.62
N THR A 152 -8.16 12.38 -24.06
CA THR A 152 -8.50 13.60 -24.80
C THR A 152 -7.22 14.20 -25.42
N ASN A 153 -7.38 15.12 -26.33
CA ASN A 153 -6.23 15.88 -26.88
C ASN A 153 -5.92 17.14 -26.06
N ASP A 154 -6.60 17.35 -24.93
CA ASP A 154 -6.46 18.54 -24.10
C ASP A 154 -5.81 18.22 -22.76
N THR A 155 -4.71 18.91 -22.46
CA THR A 155 -3.94 18.75 -21.22
C THR A 155 -4.64 19.27 -19.97
N ILE A 156 -5.72 20.05 -20.11
CA ILE A 156 -6.53 20.52 -18.97
C ILE A 156 -7.08 19.34 -18.15
N TRP A 157 -7.34 18.20 -18.82
CA TRP A 157 -7.85 16.99 -18.19
C TRP A 157 -6.77 16.17 -17.45
N ASN A 158 -5.50 16.55 -17.52
CA ASN A 158 -4.44 15.85 -16.78
C ASN A 158 -4.63 15.99 -15.26
N ASN A 159 -5.08 17.14 -14.78
CA ASN A 159 -5.35 17.33 -13.35
C ASN A 159 -6.55 16.52 -12.85
N TRP A 160 -7.44 16.09 -13.76
CA TRP A 160 -8.61 15.29 -13.42
C TRP A 160 -8.31 13.81 -13.26
N GLN A 161 -7.18 13.32 -13.76
CA GLN A 161 -6.77 11.94 -13.65
C GLN A 161 -6.63 11.49 -12.17
N ASP A 162 -5.85 12.24 -11.40
CA ASP A 162 -5.67 12.03 -9.96
C ASP A 162 -6.91 12.45 -9.15
N TRP A 163 -7.63 13.48 -9.64
CA TRP A 163 -8.82 13.96 -8.96
C TRP A 163 -9.94 12.91 -8.94
N ILE A 164 -10.23 12.29 -10.09
CA ILE A 164 -11.22 11.20 -10.20
C ILE A 164 -10.80 10.00 -9.35
N GLN A 165 -9.51 9.64 -9.39
CA GLN A 165 -8.94 8.60 -8.53
C GLN A 165 -9.22 8.89 -7.06
N ASN A 166 -8.88 10.08 -6.59
CA ASN A 166 -9.07 10.49 -5.19
C ASN A 166 -10.54 10.49 -4.78
N GLN A 167 -11.43 10.96 -5.65
CA GLN A 167 -12.87 10.98 -5.41
C GLN A 167 -13.44 9.56 -5.23
N LEU A 168 -13.05 8.62 -6.10
CA LEU A 168 -13.43 7.22 -5.97
C LEU A 168 -12.87 6.60 -4.69
N ILE A 169 -11.59 6.82 -4.37
CA ILE A 169 -10.97 6.33 -3.13
C ILE A 169 -11.76 6.82 -1.92
N THR A 170 -12.02 8.11 -1.83
CA THR A 170 -12.73 8.73 -0.72
C THR A 170 -14.14 8.15 -0.56
N SER A 171 -14.90 8.06 -1.66
CA SER A 171 -16.23 7.49 -1.65
C SER A 171 -16.25 6.02 -1.23
N LEU A 172 -15.32 5.21 -1.73
CA LEU A 172 -15.24 3.79 -1.42
C LEU A 172 -14.77 3.54 0.02
N THR A 173 -13.88 4.38 0.56
CA THR A 173 -13.36 4.25 1.94
C THR A 173 -14.46 4.40 2.99
N SER A 174 -15.54 5.13 2.69
CA SER A 174 -16.69 5.25 3.61
C SER A 174 -17.50 3.94 3.77
N SER A 175 -17.09 2.84 3.13
CA SER A 175 -17.73 1.53 3.26
C SER A 175 -16.96 0.61 4.20
N GLU A 176 -17.61 0.12 5.25
CA GLU A 176 -17.01 -0.84 6.18
C GLU A 176 -16.67 -2.19 5.55
N GLU A 177 -17.31 -2.54 4.42
CA GLU A 177 -17.10 -3.81 3.69
C GLU A 177 -15.88 -3.76 2.77
N LEU A 178 -15.34 -2.57 2.51
CA LEU A 178 -14.21 -2.36 1.62
C LEU A 178 -12.95 -2.01 2.40
N LYS A 179 -11.80 -2.44 1.88
CA LYS A 179 -10.48 -2.01 2.31
C LYS A 179 -9.81 -1.29 1.15
N VAL A 180 -9.86 0.03 1.15
CA VAL A 180 -9.42 0.84 0.01
C VAL A 180 -7.99 1.30 0.20
N ARG A 181 -7.14 1.04 -0.81
CA ARG A 181 -5.75 1.51 -0.81
C ARG A 181 -5.72 3.02 -1.00
N GLN A 182 -4.92 3.70 -0.19
CA GLN A 182 -4.87 5.14 -0.21
C GLN A 182 -4.06 5.66 -1.41
N ILE A 183 -4.38 6.86 -1.87
CA ILE A 183 -3.81 7.45 -3.09
C ILE A 183 -2.29 7.60 -2.98
N GLU A 184 -1.79 7.95 -1.79
CA GLU A 184 -0.36 8.12 -1.53
C GLU A 184 0.40 6.82 -1.77
N THR A 185 -0.11 5.70 -1.24
CA THR A 185 0.49 4.37 -1.37
C THR A 185 0.49 3.89 -2.81
N ILE A 186 -0.62 4.12 -3.55
CA ILE A 186 -0.73 3.76 -4.97
C ILE A 186 0.27 4.56 -5.80
N ASN A 187 0.31 5.88 -5.60
CA ASN A 187 1.17 6.77 -6.37
C ASN A 187 2.65 6.55 -6.05
N GLU A 188 3.00 6.24 -4.80
CA GLU A 188 4.36 5.86 -4.42
C GLU A 188 4.79 4.58 -5.16
N LEU A 189 3.94 3.56 -5.18
CA LEU A 189 4.23 2.35 -5.93
C LEU A 189 4.37 2.61 -7.43
N LEU A 190 3.46 3.39 -8.04
CA LEU A 190 3.54 3.75 -9.46
C LEU A 190 4.86 4.45 -9.80
N GLN A 191 5.26 5.44 -8.99
CA GLN A 191 6.55 6.14 -9.15
C GLN A 191 7.74 5.21 -8.99
N SER A 192 7.70 4.32 -8.00
CA SER A 192 8.78 3.33 -7.76
C SER A 192 8.98 2.37 -8.93
N GLN A 193 7.94 2.17 -9.76
CA GLN A 193 7.99 1.38 -10.99
C GLN A 193 8.26 2.22 -12.25
N GLY A 194 8.54 3.51 -12.12
CA GLY A 194 8.75 4.42 -13.25
C GLY A 194 7.47 4.76 -14.03
N LEU A 195 6.30 4.49 -13.49
CA LEU A 195 5.01 4.73 -14.13
C LEU A 195 4.51 6.16 -13.82
N THR A 196 5.21 7.15 -14.35
CA THR A 196 4.85 8.57 -14.18
C THR A 196 3.89 9.09 -15.24
N ASN A 197 3.81 8.39 -16.39
CA ASN A 197 2.83 8.68 -17.44
C ASN A 197 1.63 7.74 -17.30
N TYR A 198 0.49 8.27 -16.88
CA TYR A 198 -0.72 7.49 -16.63
C TYR A 198 -1.34 6.90 -17.91
N ALA A 199 -1.03 7.45 -19.09
CA ALA A 199 -1.45 6.86 -20.36
C ALA A 199 -0.90 5.43 -20.58
N SER A 200 0.19 5.06 -19.90
CA SER A 200 0.78 3.73 -19.97
C SER A 200 0.09 2.68 -19.07
N ILE A 201 -0.85 3.08 -18.21
CA ILE A 201 -1.49 2.17 -17.24
C ILE A 201 -2.56 1.32 -17.92
N THR A 202 -2.15 0.25 -18.57
CA THR A 202 -3.09 -0.74 -19.14
C THR A 202 -3.80 -1.55 -18.05
N PRO A 203 -4.93 -2.23 -18.35
CA PRO A 203 -5.59 -3.12 -17.38
C PRO A 203 -4.68 -4.18 -16.76
N SER A 204 -3.73 -4.70 -17.54
CA SER A 204 -2.73 -5.66 -17.04
C SER A 204 -1.78 -5.02 -16.03
N ILE A 205 -1.33 -3.79 -16.28
CA ILE A 205 -0.49 -3.03 -15.36
C ILE A 205 -1.28 -2.69 -14.10
N ALA A 206 -2.51 -2.19 -14.24
CA ALA A 206 -3.40 -1.91 -13.12
C ALA A 206 -3.58 -3.13 -12.21
N SER A 207 -3.84 -4.30 -12.80
CA SER A 207 -3.93 -5.57 -12.06
C SER A 207 -2.62 -5.93 -11.34
N ASN A 208 -1.46 -5.79 -11.99
CA ASN A 208 -0.16 -6.11 -11.39
C ASN A 208 0.19 -5.16 -10.24
N ILE A 209 -0.06 -3.86 -10.39
CA ILE A 209 0.12 -2.86 -9.32
C ILE A 209 -0.79 -3.18 -8.14
N SER A 210 -2.09 -3.42 -8.41
CA SER A 210 -3.05 -3.76 -7.37
C SER A 210 -2.69 -5.04 -6.62
N LYS A 211 -2.13 -6.04 -7.31
CA LYS A 211 -1.63 -7.27 -6.69
C LYS A 211 -0.45 -7.01 -5.75
N LYS A 212 0.45 -6.10 -6.09
CA LYS A 212 1.55 -5.69 -5.19
C LYS A 212 1.04 -5.00 -3.93
N LEU A 213 -0.15 -4.39 -4.00
CA LEU A 213 -0.85 -3.76 -2.88
C LEU A 213 -1.79 -4.71 -2.12
N ASP A 214 -1.78 -6.02 -2.40
CA ASP A 214 -2.75 -6.99 -1.88
C ASP A 214 -4.21 -6.54 -2.08
N ALA A 215 -4.51 -5.91 -3.21
CA ALA A 215 -5.86 -5.57 -3.58
C ALA A 215 -6.49 -6.68 -4.43
N ASN A 216 -7.74 -7.04 -4.11
CA ASN A 216 -8.51 -8.04 -4.85
C ASN A 216 -9.08 -7.48 -6.15
N VAL A 217 -9.40 -6.18 -6.13
CA VAL A 217 -10.01 -5.45 -7.25
C VAL A 217 -9.13 -4.28 -7.63
N ALA A 218 -8.80 -4.19 -8.92
CA ALA A 218 -8.24 -2.99 -9.52
C ALA A 218 -9.35 -2.19 -10.19
N ILE A 219 -9.41 -0.90 -9.94
CA ILE A 219 -10.29 0.03 -10.66
C ILE A 219 -9.40 0.90 -11.54
N SER A 220 -9.71 0.96 -12.82
CA SER A 220 -9.04 1.84 -13.78
C SER A 220 -10.08 2.51 -14.67
N GLY A 221 -9.73 3.62 -15.31
CA GLY A 221 -10.66 4.31 -16.17
C GLY A 221 -9.99 5.22 -17.19
N THR A 222 -10.81 5.77 -18.08
CA THR A 222 -10.39 6.68 -19.15
C THR A 222 -11.32 7.87 -19.22
N ILE A 223 -10.74 9.02 -19.56
CA ILE A 223 -11.44 10.26 -19.88
C ILE A 223 -11.30 10.46 -21.40
N LYS A 224 -12.40 10.52 -22.13
CA LYS A 224 -12.43 10.81 -23.57
C LYS A 224 -13.35 12.00 -23.82
N GLN A 225 -13.07 12.77 -24.85
CA GLN A 225 -13.91 13.88 -25.26
C GLN A 225 -14.36 13.71 -26.71
N VAL A 226 -15.66 13.84 -26.94
CA VAL A 226 -16.25 13.83 -28.29
C VAL A 226 -17.16 15.05 -28.40
N GLY A 227 -16.73 16.04 -29.17
CA GLY A 227 -17.38 17.35 -29.22
C GLY A 227 -17.35 18.04 -27.86
N THR A 228 -18.52 18.39 -27.31
CA THR A 228 -18.67 19.03 -25.99
C THR A 228 -18.85 18.03 -24.86
N LEU A 229 -19.00 16.73 -25.16
CA LEU A 229 -19.25 15.69 -24.16
C LEU A 229 -17.97 14.99 -23.73
N LEU A 230 -17.85 14.77 -22.43
CA LEU A 230 -16.86 13.90 -21.81
C LEU A 230 -17.47 12.53 -21.56
N HIS A 231 -16.76 11.50 -21.98
CA HIS A 231 -17.06 10.10 -21.72
C HIS A 231 -16.08 9.58 -20.69
N ILE A 232 -16.57 9.27 -19.48
CA ILE A 232 -15.76 8.71 -18.39
C ILE A 232 -16.11 7.23 -18.30
N ASN A 233 -15.14 6.39 -18.60
CA ASN A 233 -15.29 4.94 -18.49
C ASN A 233 -14.49 4.42 -17.31
N THR A 234 -15.10 3.56 -16.50
CA THR A 234 -14.50 2.94 -15.31
C THR A 234 -14.64 1.43 -15.42
N THR A 235 -13.56 0.70 -15.24
CA THR A 235 -13.50 -0.76 -15.30
C THR A 235 -13.02 -1.36 -14.00
N LEU A 236 -13.71 -2.41 -13.54
CA LEU A 236 -13.36 -3.20 -12.38
C LEU A 236 -12.71 -4.51 -12.85
N ILE A 237 -11.50 -4.74 -12.39
CA ILE A 237 -10.64 -5.83 -12.83
C ILE A 237 -10.34 -6.72 -11.62
N ASP A 238 -10.54 -8.02 -11.77
CA ASP A 238 -10.10 -9.02 -10.80
C ASP A 238 -8.58 -9.17 -10.89
N THR A 239 -7.87 -8.87 -9.80
CA THR A 239 -6.41 -8.91 -9.79
C THR A 239 -5.83 -10.31 -9.91
N LYS A 240 -6.62 -11.35 -9.57
CA LYS A 240 -6.20 -12.75 -9.66
C LYS A 240 -6.31 -13.28 -11.09
N THR A 241 -7.46 -13.05 -11.75
CA THR A 241 -7.71 -13.52 -13.12
C THR A 241 -7.26 -12.54 -14.19
N LYS A 242 -7.08 -11.26 -13.83
CA LYS A 242 -6.80 -10.11 -14.72
C LYS A 242 -7.96 -9.82 -15.70
N GLU A 243 -9.13 -10.36 -15.44
CA GLU A 243 -10.32 -10.15 -16.27
C GLU A 243 -11.13 -8.96 -15.76
N THR A 244 -11.64 -8.15 -16.68
CA THR A 244 -12.64 -7.13 -16.37
C THR A 244 -13.98 -7.83 -16.11
N PHE A 245 -14.56 -7.62 -14.93
CA PHE A 245 -15.83 -8.24 -14.56
C PHE A 245 -16.99 -7.25 -14.48
N LYS A 246 -16.69 -5.94 -14.51
CA LYS A 246 -17.71 -4.87 -14.59
C LYS A 246 -17.11 -3.62 -15.22
N SER A 247 -17.96 -2.90 -15.98
CA SER A 247 -17.64 -1.57 -16.50
C SER A 247 -18.81 -0.64 -16.28
N PHE A 248 -18.49 0.63 -16.05
CA PHE A 248 -19.44 1.73 -15.97
C PHE A 248 -19.01 2.81 -16.97
N GLN A 249 -19.95 3.40 -17.66
CA GLN A 249 -19.72 4.55 -18.50
C GLN A 249 -20.71 5.64 -18.11
N ILE A 250 -20.23 6.85 -18.02
CA ILE A 250 -21.04 8.04 -17.81
C ILE A 250 -20.60 9.12 -18.79
N ASP A 251 -21.59 9.90 -19.22
CA ASP A 251 -21.41 11.00 -20.14
C ASP A 251 -21.78 12.30 -19.43
N CYS A 252 -20.97 13.34 -19.57
CA CYS A 252 -21.20 14.62 -18.93
C CYS A 252 -20.64 15.77 -19.75
N THR A 253 -21.08 17.01 -19.45
CA THR A 253 -20.39 18.21 -19.91
C THR A 253 -19.32 18.61 -18.89
N PRO A 254 -18.29 19.39 -19.29
CA PRO A 254 -17.26 19.86 -18.37
C PRO A 254 -17.83 20.56 -17.12
N GLU A 255 -18.94 21.29 -17.24
CA GLU A 255 -19.57 22.03 -16.14
C GLU A 255 -20.24 21.10 -15.12
N ASN A 256 -20.71 19.92 -15.56
CA ASN A 256 -21.45 18.97 -14.72
C ASN A 256 -20.62 17.75 -14.30
N ILE A 257 -19.31 17.77 -14.51
CA ILE A 257 -18.44 16.60 -14.24
C ILE A 257 -18.48 16.18 -12.77
N VAL A 258 -18.48 17.12 -11.83
CA VAL A 258 -18.39 16.86 -10.38
C VAL A 258 -19.61 16.06 -9.87
N PRO A 259 -20.88 16.50 -10.00
CA PRO A 259 -22.02 15.72 -9.53
C PRO A 259 -22.17 14.37 -10.26
N ILE A 260 -21.71 14.28 -11.50
CA ILE A 260 -21.76 13.04 -12.27
C ILE A 260 -20.71 12.02 -11.75
N LEU A 261 -19.53 12.47 -11.33
CA LEU A 261 -18.52 11.62 -10.71
C LEU A 261 -18.95 11.12 -9.32
N ASP A 262 -19.73 11.90 -8.58
CA ASP A 262 -20.35 11.43 -7.34
C ASP A 262 -21.32 10.27 -7.62
N SER A 263 -22.13 10.39 -8.69
CA SER A 263 -23.02 9.30 -9.15
C SER A 263 -22.22 8.05 -9.56
N LEU A 264 -21.11 8.21 -10.29
CA LEU A 264 -20.24 7.10 -10.68
C LEU A 264 -19.67 6.41 -9.43
N SER A 265 -19.19 7.19 -8.47
CA SER A 265 -18.64 6.67 -7.23
C SER A 265 -19.67 5.88 -6.44
N GLY A 266 -20.92 6.37 -6.38
CA GLY A 266 -22.07 5.66 -5.82
C GLY A 266 -22.33 4.34 -6.52
N MET A 267 -22.42 4.35 -7.86
CA MET A 267 -22.64 3.12 -8.65
C MET A 267 -21.56 2.06 -8.42
N VAL A 268 -20.29 2.45 -8.39
CA VAL A 268 -19.16 1.54 -8.12
C VAL A 268 -19.25 0.98 -6.71
N LYS A 269 -19.51 1.84 -5.72
CA LYS A 269 -19.65 1.48 -4.31
C LYS A 269 -20.80 0.50 -4.10
N ASP A 270 -22.00 0.81 -4.64
CA ASP A 270 -23.18 -0.02 -4.51
C ASP A 270 -22.97 -1.39 -5.18
N PHE A 271 -22.33 -1.41 -6.35
CA PHE A 271 -22.01 -2.66 -7.02
C PHE A 271 -21.07 -3.54 -6.17
N LEU A 272 -20.06 -2.97 -5.54
CA LEU A 272 -19.13 -3.73 -4.69
C LEU A 272 -19.77 -4.16 -3.36
N LYS A 273 -20.65 -3.33 -2.77
CA LYS A 273 -21.40 -3.61 -1.55
C LYS A 273 -22.48 -4.67 -1.71
N LEU A 274 -23.14 -4.71 -2.87
CA LEU A 274 -24.38 -5.47 -3.08
C LEU A 274 -24.21 -6.96 -2.81
N SER A 275 -24.58 -7.39 -1.61
CA SER A 275 -25.04 -8.76 -1.49
C SER A 275 -26.04 -9.09 -0.41
N LYS A 276 -26.45 -8.27 0.52
CA LYS A 276 -27.44 -8.78 1.51
C LYS A 276 -28.52 -7.83 2.03
N LEU A 277 -28.47 -6.53 1.77
CA LEU A 277 -29.46 -5.60 2.31
C LEU A 277 -30.09 -4.71 1.21
N LYS A 278 -31.04 -5.29 0.47
CA LYS A 278 -32.15 -4.49 -0.07
C LYS A 278 -32.97 -4.05 1.14
N LYS A 279 -32.65 -2.90 1.70
CA LYS A 279 -33.54 -2.04 2.51
C LYS A 279 -32.69 -1.17 3.45
N GLU A 280 -32.09 -0.14 2.90
CA GLU A 280 -31.92 1.07 3.67
C GLU A 280 -31.73 2.20 2.65
N GLY A 281 -32.48 3.29 2.85
CA GLY A 281 -32.63 4.35 1.89
C GLY A 281 -31.30 4.98 1.49
N TYR A 282 -31.27 5.53 0.30
CA TYR A 282 -30.19 6.34 -0.22
C TYR A 282 -29.79 7.39 0.85
N SER A 283 -28.69 7.15 1.52
CA SER A 283 -28.02 8.19 2.27
C SER A 283 -27.54 9.19 1.21
N VAL A 284 -28.09 10.39 1.26
CA VAL A 284 -27.61 11.53 0.47
C VAL A 284 -26.14 11.70 0.84
N PHE A 285 -25.26 11.38 -0.09
CA PHE A 285 -23.83 11.55 0.07
C PHE A 285 -23.55 13.06 0.13
N GLU A 286 -23.07 13.55 1.27
CA GLU A 286 -22.36 14.81 1.26
C GLU A 286 -21.06 14.61 0.48
N PRO A 287 -20.79 15.40 -0.56
CA PRO A 287 -19.58 15.26 -1.37
C PRO A 287 -18.37 15.55 -0.49
N PHE A 288 -17.51 14.54 -0.29
CA PHE A 288 -16.22 14.70 0.39
C PHE A 288 -15.18 15.42 -0.49
N ILE A 289 -15.63 16.27 -1.40
CA ILE A 289 -14.76 17.09 -2.23
C ILE A 289 -14.25 18.23 -1.35
N THR A 290 -12.94 18.20 -1.14
CA THR A 290 -12.29 19.28 -0.40
C THR A 290 -12.06 20.54 -1.26
N THR A 291 -12.25 20.47 -2.58
CA THR A 291 -12.28 21.62 -3.49
C THR A 291 -13.04 21.36 -4.79
N ASN A 292 -13.84 22.34 -5.24
CA ASN A 292 -14.46 22.36 -6.56
C ASN A 292 -13.62 23.16 -7.58
N SER A 293 -12.45 23.65 -7.20
CA SER A 293 -11.55 24.43 -8.06
C SER A 293 -10.46 23.54 -8.68
N PRO A 294 -10.51 23.24 -9.98
CA PRO A 294 -9.44 22.50 -10.66
C PRO A 294 -8.08 23.18 -10.55
N GLU A 295 -8.06 24.52 -10.51
CA GLU A 295 -6.84 25.30 -10.36
C GLU A 295 -6.25 25.12 -8.94
N ALA A 296 -7.08 25.18 -7.88
CA ALA A 296 -6.64 24.91 -6.51
C ALA A 296 -6.08 23.47 -6.39
N TYR A 297 -6.72 22.51 -7.06
CA TYR A 297 -6.25 21.13 -7.09
C TYR A 297 -4.91 20.99 -7.84
N GLY A 298 -4.73 21.70 -8.96
CA GLY A 298 -3.44 21.73 -9.67
C GLY A 298 -2.30 22.27 -8.80
N TYR A 299 -2.54 23.34 -8.02
CA TYR A 299 -1.56 23.83 -7.04
C TYR A 299 -1.29 22.81 -5.95
N PHE A 300 -2.32 22.10 -5.48
CA PHE A 300 -2.18 21.05 -4.49
C PHE A 300 -1.29 19.89 -4.98
N ILE A 301 -1.49 19.40 -6.21
CA ILE A 301 -0.65 18.36 -6.81
C ILE A 301 0.81 18.84 -6.95
N SER A 302 1.03 20.08 -7.36
CA SER A 302 2.39 20.66 -7.41
C SER A 302 3.05 20.67 -6.03
N GLY A 303 2.28 21.00 -4.99
CA GLY A 303 2.72 20.94 -3.60
C GLY A 303 3.08 19.53 -3.14
N LEU A 304 2.26 18.53 -3.48
CA LEU A 304 2.54 17.12 -3.18
C LEU A 304 3.83 16.63 -3.84
N ASN A 305 4.06 16.99 -5.10
CA ASN A 305 5.27 16.59 -5.83
C ASN A 305 6.52 17.16 -5.17
N ALA A 306 6.51 18.43 -4.76
CA ALA A 306 7.60 19.04 -4.02
C ALA A 306 7.77 18.40 -2.62
N PHE A 307 6.67 18.07 -1.93
CA PHE A 307 6.69 17.42 -0.63
C PHE A 307 7.39 16.04 -0.67
N LYS A 308 7.10 15.25 -1.70
CA LYS A 308 7.70 13.91 -1.89
C LYS A 308 9.22 13.94 -2.00
N ILE A 309 9.78 14.96 -2.67
CA ILE A 309 11.24 15.14 -2.77
C ILE A 309 11.83 15.94 -1.60
N ARG A 310 11.03 16.20 -0.55
CA ARG A 310 11.39 16.97 0.65
C ARG A 310 11.78 18.42 0.41
N ASP A 311 11.36 18.99 -0.71
CA ASP A 311 11.42 20.44 -0.93
C ASP A 311 10.20 21.09 -0.24
N TYR A 312 10.29 21.17 1.09
CA TYR A 312 9.18 21.72 1.88
C TYR A 312 8.98 23.20 1.65
N SER A 313 10.01 23.94 1.28
CA SER A 313 9.89 25.35 0.93
C SER A 313 9.00 25.57 -0.28
N THR A 314 9.22 24.81 -1.35
CA THR A 314 8.38 24.82 -2.55
C THR A 314 6.98 24.24 -2.27
N SER A 315 6.88 23.20 -1.44
CA SER A 315 5.58 22.64 -1.01
C SER A 315 4.73 23.69 -0.31
N VAL A 316 5.28 24.43 0.64
CA VAL A 316 4.59 25.53 1.35
C VAL A 316 4.05 26.55 0.37
N LYS A 317 4.84 26.98 -0.65
CA LYS A 317 4.40 27.95 -1.66
C LYS A 317 3.19 27.43 -2.44
N TRP A 318 3.22 26.18 -2.88
CA TRP A 318 2.14 25.61 -3.68
C TRP A 318 0.88 25.33 -2.86
N PHE A 319 1.01 24.73 -1.68
CA PHE A 319 -0.15 24.53 -0.80
C PHE A 319 -0.77 25.84 -0.33
N SER A 320 0.04 26.89 -0.09
CA SER A 320 -0.48 28.22 0.21
C SER A 320 -1.32 28.77 -0.94
N ARG A 321 -0.88 28.60 -2.20
CA ARG A 321 -1.68 28.99 -3.37
C ARG A 321 -2.99 28.22 -3.44
N ALA A 322 -2.95 26.90 -3.18
CA ALA A 322 -4.15 26.06 -3.20
C ALA A 322 -5.20 26.56 -2.16
N VAL A 323 -4.81 26.80 -0.91
CA VAL A 323 -5.73 27.30 0.15
C VAL A 323 -6.11 28.76 -0.03
N THR A 324 -5.33 29.56 -0.75
CA THR A 324 -5.69 30.94 -1.13
C THR A 324 -6.74 30.94 -2.22
N LYS A 325 -6.61 30.03 -3.20
CA LYS A 325 -7.58 29.88 -4.30
C LYS A 325 -8.91 29.31 -3.82
N ASP A 326 -8.87 28.36 -2.89
CA ASP A 326 -10.02 27.80 -2.23
C ASP A 326 -9.77 27.61 -0.73
N SER A 327 -10.34 28.53 0.08
CA SER A 327 -10.18 28.53 1.54
C SER A 327 -10.86 27.33 2.25
N ASN A 328 -11.73 26.61 1.55
CA ASN A 328 -12.41 25.41 2.04
C ASN A 328 -11.68 24.13 1.64
N PHE A 329 -10.56 24.23 0.90
CA PHE A 329 -9.75 23.07 0.54
C PHE A 329 -8.99 22.54 1.77
N ILE A 330 -9.70 21.80 2.62
CA ILE A 330 -9.18 21.31 3.92
C ILE A 330 -7.96 20.41 3.71
N TYR A 331 -7.95 19.55 2.70
CA TYR A 331 -6.82 18.66 2.43
C TYR A 331 -5.53 19.44 2.10
N ALA A 332 -5.62 20.51 1.32
CA ALA A 332 -4.48 21.39 1.08
C ALA A 332 -4.00 22.08 2.37
N ALA A 333 -4.91 22.44 3.27
CA ALA A 333 -4.58 23.03 4.56
C ALA A 333 -3.86 22.03 5.49
N ILE A 334 -4.26 20.76 5.52
CA ILE A 334 -3.56 19.66 6.22
C ILE A 334 -2.13 19.54 5.70
N ARG A 335 -1.97 19.45 4.38
CA ARG A 335 -0.64 19.31 3.76
C ARG A 335 0.23 20.54 3.95
N LEU A 336 -0.37 21.73 4.01
CA LEU A 336 0.34 22.98 4.33
C LEU A 336 0.89 22.96 5.76
N ALA A 337 0.07 22.54 6.73
CA ALA A 337 0.51 22.36 8.12
C ALA A 337 1.68 21.35 8.22
N ASN A 338 1.57 20.21 7.52
CA ASN A 338 2.62 19.21 7.45
C ASN A 338 3.91 19.74 6.80
N ALA A 339 3.80 20.54 5.73
CA ALA A 339 4.96 21.13 5.07
C ALA A 339 5.69 22.13 5.99
N PHE A 340 4.98 22.99 6.69
CA PHE A 340 5.55 23.90 7.69
C PHE A 340 6.21 23.13 8.84
N TRP A 341 5.60 22.07 9.35
CA TRP A 341 6.20 21.23 10.36
C TRP A 341 7.53 20.64 9.92
N ASN A 342 7.55 19.98 8.76
CA ASN A 342 8.78 19.38 8.24
C ASN A 342 9.87 20.43 7.93
N GLN A 343 9.47 21.63 7.49
CA GLN A 343 10.39 22.75 7.29
C GLN A 343 11.02 23.22 8.61
N ALA A 344 10.26 23.25 9.71
CA ALA A 344 10.77 23.56 11.03
C ALA A 344 11.85 22.57 11.47
N TYR A 345 11.64 21.28 11.24
CA TYR A 345 12.63 20.22 11.51
C TYR A 345 13.87 20.27 10.59
N GLN A 346 13.80 20.97 9.45
CA GLN A 346 14.98 21.24 8.60
C GLN A 346 15.76 22.49 9.03
N GLY A 347 15.42 23.12 10.15
CA GLY A 347 16.15 24.24 10.71
C GLY A 347 15.50 25.63 10.55
N THR A 348 14.27 25.71 10.01
CA THR A 348 13.51 26.96 9.90
C THR A 348 12.54 27.09 11.08
N ALA A 349 13.06 27.41 12.26
CA ALA A 349 12.29 27.44 13.52
C ALA A 349 10.98 28.27 13.44
N SER A 350 10.97 29.39 12.72
CA SER A 350 9.78 30.22 12.49
C SER A 350 8.61 29.50 11.80
N SER A 351 8.88 28.37 11.15
CA SER A 351 7.84 27.56 10.51
C SER A 351 6.99 26.78 11.49
N LEU A 352 7.46 26.57 12.73
CA LEU A 352 6.71 25.83 13.76
C LEU A 352 5.42 26.56 14.14
N ASP A 353 5.45 27.88 14.29
CA ASP A 353 4.27 28.66 14.61
C ASP A 353 3.23 28.61 13.49
N SER A 354 3.70 28.64 12.23
CA SER A 354 2.84 28.46 11.08
C SER A 354 2.22 27.06 11.04
N ALA A 355 2.99 26.01 11.36
CA ALA A 355 2.48 24.65 11.47
C ALA A 355 1.39 24.53 12.55
N LYS A 356 1.64 25.07 13.75
CA LYS A 356 0.68 25.14 14.85
C LYS A 356 -0.62 25.84 14.43
N LYS A 357 -0.50 27.03 13.79
CA LYS A 357 -1.64 27.81 13.34
C LYS A 357 -2.53 27.06 12.34
N TRP A 358 -1.91 26.44 11.34
CA TRP A 358 -2.65 25.69 10.32
C TRP A 358 -3.24 24.39 10.88
N CYS A 359 -2.51 23.65 11.70
CA CYS A 359 -3.03 22.46 12.38
C CYS A 359 -4.27 22.80 13.23
N LEU A 360 -4.25 23.86 14.05
CA LEU A 360 -5.42 24.29 14.82
C LEU A 360 -6.60 24.70 13.93
N LYS A 361 -6.33 25.33 12.78
CA LYS A 361 -7.39 25.72 11.84
C LYS A 361 -8.09 24.49 11.25
N VAL A 362 -7.33 23.47 10.89
CA VAL A 362 -7.87 22.21 10.35
C VAL A 362 -8.57 21.41 11.45
N TYR A 363 -7.95 21.28 12.62
CA TYR A 363 -8.49 20.51 13.74
C TYR A 363 -9.91 20.95 14.16
N LYS A 364 -10.22 22.24 14.03
CA LYS A 364 -11.57 22.78 14.26
C LYS A 364 -12.61 22.31 13.24
N LYS A 365 -12.17 21.83 12.08
CA LYS A 365 -13.04 21.35 10.98
C LYS A 365 -12.94 19.82 10.78
N ARG A 366 -12.31 19.07 11.70
CA ARG A 366 -12.03 17.64 11.53
C ARG A 366 -13.27 16.80 11.29
N ASP A 367 -14.43 17.19 11.87
CA ASP A 367 -15.69 16.47 11.69
C ASP A 367 -16.27 16.58 10.26
N GLN A 368 -15.64 17.40 9.40
CA GLN A 368 -16.03 17.64 7.99
C GLN A 368 -15.11 16.92 6.99
N ILE A 369 -14.20 16.07 7.46
CA ILE A 369 -13.23 15.37 6.61
C ILE A 369 -13.41 13.85 6.71
N SER A 370 -12.92 13.13 5.69
CA SER A 370 -12.97 11.66 5.67
C SER A 370 -12.08 11.05 6.77
N GLU A 371 -12.44 9.86 7.24
CA GLU A 371 -11.73 9.16 8.32
C GLU A 371 -10.20 9.11 8.13
N PRO A 372 -9.63 8.76 6.94
CA PRO A 372 -8.17 8.74 6.78
C PRO A 372 -7.52 10.11 6.99
N LEU A 373 -8.19 11.18 6.54
CA LEU A 373 -7.70 12.56 6.73
C LEU A 373 -7.85 13.02 8.17
N GLU A 374 -8.95 12.65 8.82
CA GLU A 374 -9.16 12.91 10.24
C GLU A 374 -8.09 12.23 11.10
N VAL A 375 -7.80 10.98 10.84
CA VAL A 375 -6.73 10.23 11.52
C VAL A 375 -5.37 10.88 11.29
N SER A 376 -5.06 11.29 10.06
CA SER A 376 -3.82 12.02 9.74
C SER A 376 -3.70 13.34 10.49
N GLU A 377 -4.79 14.12 10.56
CA GLU A 377 -4.83 15.37 11.32
C GLU A 377 -4.69 15.14 12.82
N ASN A 378 -5.36 14.14 13.37
CA ASN A 378 -5.24 13.76 14.78
C ASN A 378 -3.80 13.35 15.12
N ILE A 379 -3.07 12.66 14.22
CA ILE A 379 -1.65 12.36 14.39
C ILE A 379 -0.85 13.67 14.49
N GLN A 380 -1.02 14.57 13.54
CA GLN A 380 -0.30 15.84 13.52
C GLN A 380 -0.62 16.68 14.76
N TYR A 381 -1.90 16.80 15.11
CA TYR A 381 -2.33 17.54 16.30
C TYR A 381 -1.72 16.97 17.58
N THR A 382 -1.71 15.65 17.75
CA THR A 382 -1.14 15.00 18.92
C THR A 382 0.38 15.15 19.00
N LEU A 383 1.10 15.07 17.87
CA LEU A 383 2.54 15.27 17.82
C LEU A 383 2.96 16.74 18.04
N ILE A 384 2.07 17.71 17.75
CA ILE A 384 2.36 19.12 17.99
C ILE A 384 1.95 19.53 19.41
N PHE A 385 0.74 19.15 19.87
CA PHE A 385 0.11 19.73 21.05
C PHE A 385 -0.05 18.80 22.25
N LYS A 386 0.04 17.48 22.05
CA LYS A 386 -0.23 16.48 23.10
C LYS A 386 0.99 15.65 23.47
N SER A 387 1.11 14.45 22.93
CA SER A 387 2.25 13.59 23.17
C SER A 387 2.43 12.52 22.10
N PRO A 388 3.65 11.98 21.91
CA PRO A 388 3.87 10.80 21.08
C PRO A 388 3.11 9.56 21.59
N VAL A 389 2.79 9.49 22.89
CA VAL A 389 1.99 8.39 23.46
C VAL A 389 0.57 8.41 22.89
N GLU A 390 -0.08 9.58 22.90
CA GLU A 390 -1.42 9.74 22.33
C GLU A 390 -1.44 9.53 20.80
N ALA A 391 -0.38 9.98 20.10
CA ALA A 391 -0.25 9.77 18.66
C ALA A 391 -0.23 8.28 18.27
N THR A 392 0.24 7.39 19.16
CA THR A 392 0.30 5.94 18.89
C THR A 392 -1.05 5.35 18.51
N LYS A 393 -2.15 5.82 19.14
CA LYS A 393 -3.50 5.34 18.84
C LYS A 393 -3.84 5.61 17.37
N TYR A 394 -3.64 6.83 16.92
CA TYR A 394 -3.99 7.25 15.56
C TYR A 394 -3.03 6.67 14.50
N LEU A 395 -1.75 6.50 14.84
CA LEU A 395 -0.79 5.82 13.97
C LEU A 395 -1.15 4.35 13.73
N LYS A 396 -1.69 3.66 14.75
CA LYS A 396 -2.22 2.31 14.58
C LYS A 396 -3.45 2.29 13.67
N GLN A 397 -4.39 3.22 13.86
CA GLN A 397 -5.55 3.35 12.98
C GLN A 397 -5.12 3.61 11.53
N LEU A 398 -4.09 4.44 11.32
CA LEU A 398 -3.57 4.71 9.98
C LEU A 398 -3.02 3.43 9.31
N VAL A 399 -2.33 2.57 10.07
CA VAL A 399 -1.87 1.26 9.58
C VAL A 399 -3.06 0.32 9.30
N GLU A 400 -4.12 0.36 10.10
CA GLU A 400 -5.35 -0.44 9.87
C GLU A 400 -6.09 0.00 8.60
N ILE A 401 -6.14 1.30 8.32
CA ILE A 401 -6.72 1.88 7.10
C ILE A 401 -5.96 1.39 5.86
N ASP A 402 -4.63 1.47 5.87
CA ASP A 402 -3.80 0.98 4.77
C ASP A 402 -2.53 0.27 5.27
N ASP A 403 -2.63 -1.05 5.43
CA ASP A 403 -1.56 -1.95 5.89
C ASP A 403 -0.52 -2.29 4.81
N GLN A 404 -0.67 -1.77 3.61
CA GLN A 404 0.30 -1.89 2.52
C GLN A 404 1.06 -0.58 2.27
N SER A 405 0.84 0.44 3.11
CA SER A 405 1.63 1.66 3.10
C SER A 405 2.94 1.47 3.86
N PRO A 406 4.11 1.51 3.19
CA PRO A 406 5.39 1.44 3.89
C PRO A 406 5.60 2.64 4.81
N ASP A 407 5.09 3.81 4.43
CA ASP A 407 5.18 5.04 5.23
C ASP A 407 4.38 4.96 6.53
N ASN A 408 3.17 4.36 6.51
CA ASN A 408 2.38 4.20 7.73
C ASN A 408 3.11 3.33 8.76
N HIS A 409 3.67 2.21 8.32
CA HIS A 409 4.51 1.35 9.17
C HIS A 409 5.77 2.07 9.65
N PHE A 410 6.42 2.84 8.78
CA PHE A 410 7.58 3.63 9.16
C PHE A 410 7.25 4.67 10.23
N LEU A 411 6.15 5.42 10.07
CA LEU A 411 5.73 6.45 11.04
C LEU A 411 5.38 5.83 12.39
N LEU A 412 4.67 4.70 12.42
CA LEU A 412 4.36 3.99 13.65
C LEU A 412 5.64 3.46 14.32
N GLY A 413 6.54 2.84 13.54
CA GLY A 413 7.85 2.40 14.01
C GLY A 413 8.70 3.53 14.57
N LEU A 414 8.77 4.67 13.86
CA LEU A 414 9.47 5.87 14.33
C LEU A 414 8.90 6.41 15.63
N ASN A 415 7.57 6.39 15.77
CA ASN A 415 6.93 6.82 17.01
C ASN A 415 7.28 5.89 18.18
N TYR A 416 7.34 4.58 17.96
CA TYR A 416 7.84 3.63 18.97
C TYR A 416 9.32 3.86 19.32
N VAL A 417 10.16 4.26 18.36
CA VAL A 417 11.56 4.66 18.64
C VAL A 417 11.59 5.87 19.58
N ARG A 418 10.76 6.90 19.33
CA ARG A 418 10.64 8.09 20.21
C ARG A 418 10.21 7.72 21.63
N LEU A 419 9.40 6.67 21.76
CA LEU A 419 8.95 6.14 23.04
C LEU A 419 9.94 5.14 23.66
N SER A 420 11.09 4.90 23.05
CA SER A 420 12.06 3.86 23.43
C SER A 420 11.48 2.44 23.51
N GLN A 421 10.34 2.19 22.82
CA GLN A 421 9.68 0.88 22.75
C GLN A 421 10.23 0.10 21.55
N TYR A 422 11.50 -0.30 21.65
CA TYR A 422 12.26 -0.91 20.54
C TYR A 422 11.70 -2.27 20.11
N ASP A 423 11.14 -3.04 21.04
CA ASP A 423 10.43 -4.30 20.77
C ASP A 423 9.24 -4.15 19.80
N LYS A 424 8.55 -2.99 19.89
CA LYS A 424 7.43 -2.64 19.02
C LYS A 424 7.86 -1.91 17.74
N ALA A 425 8.97 -1.18 17.81
CA ALA A 425 9.51 -0.45 16.66
C ALA A 425 10.05 -1.39 15.58
N ILE A 426 10.76 -2.46 15.97
CA ILE A 426 11.40 -3.40 15.05
C ILE A 426 10.39 -4.00 14.05
N PRO A 427 9.29 -4.64 14.47
CA PRO A 427 8.37 -5.28 13.52
C PRO A 427 7.75 -4.29 12.54
N GLU A 428 7.46 -3.07 12.96
CA GLU A 428 6.89 -2.05 12.08
C GLU A 428 7.91 -1.56 11.05
N LEU A 429 9.14 -1.26 11.46
CA LEU A 429 10.21 -0.82 10.57
C LEU A 429 10.65 -1.96 9.61
N GLU A 430 10.71 -3.22 10.07
CA GLU A 430 10.94 -4.38 9.22
C GLU A 430 9.79 -4.56 8.19
N LYS A 431 8.54 -4.35 8.61
CA LYS A 431 7.36 -4.45 7.72
C LYS A 431 7.39 -3.39 6.63
N SER A 432 7.76 -2.15 6.97
CA SER A 432 7.95 -1.08 5.99
C SER A 432 8.93 -1.48 4.89
N LEU A 433 10.13 -1.96 5.24
CA LEU A 433 11.13 -2.41 4.28
C LEU A 433 10.69 -3.65 3.48
N LYS A 434 9.94 -4.57 4.12
CA LYS A 434 9.38 -5.76 3.45
C LYS A 434 8.37 -5.39 2.37
N ILE A 435 7.59 -4.33 2.55
CA ILE A 435 6.66 -3.83 1.54
C ILE A 435 7.45 -3.30 0.33
N TYR A 436 8.51 -2.50 0.53
CA TYR A 436 9.38 -2.07 -0.57
C TYR A 436 10.03 -3.26 -1.31
N ASP A 437 10.44 -4.30 -0.59
CA ASP A 437 10.97 -5.52 -1.21
C ASP A 437 9.93 -6.24 -2.09
N LYS A 438 8.69 -6.34 -1.60
CA LYS A 438 7.55 -6.87 -2.37
C LYS A 438 7.28 -6.06 -3.63
N TRP A 439 7.45 -4.76 -3.56
CA TRP A 439 7.31 -3.87 -4.71
C TRP A 439 8.49 -3.96 -5.67
N SER A 440 9.59 -4.62 -5.30
CA SER A 440 10.88 -4.62 -6.01
C SER A 440 11.43 -3.20 -6.17
N SER A 441 11.29 -2.40 -5.13
CA SER A 441 11.73 -1.01 -5.05
C SER A 441 12.53 -0.75 -3.78
N LYS A 442 13.06 0.47 -3.67
CA LYS A 442 13.74 0.95 -2.47
C LYS A 442 12.96 2.10 -1.85
N PRO A 443 13.13 2.39 -0.55
CA PRO A 443 12.58 3.60 0.05
C PRO A 443 13.01 4.85 -0.71
N VAL A 444 12.18 5.89 -0.69
CA VAL A 444 12.51 7.17 -1.33
C VAL A 444 13.66 7.86 -0.61
N TYR A 445 13.84 7.59 0.69
CA TYR A 445 14.91 8.15 1.52
C TYR A 445 15.42 7.11 2.53
N PRO A 446 16.63 7.29 3.07
CA PRO A 446 17.30 6.26 3.88
C PRO A 446 16.74 6.08 5.30
N GLY A 447 15.75 6.87 5.72
CA GLY A 447 15.21 6.88 7.09
C GLY A 447 14.83 5.50 7.61
N ASN A 448 14.19 4.66 6.79
CA ASN A 448 13.83 3.29 7.15
C ASN A 448 15.04 2.46 7.59
N TYR A 449 16.18 2.60 6.87
CA TYR A 449 17.42 1.91 7.21
C TYR A 449 18.09 2.52 8.44
N VAL A 450 18.11 3.85 8.54
CA VAL A 450 18.76 4.59 9.64
C VAL A 450 18.11 4.24 10.98
N TYR A 451 16.77 4.30 11.06
CA TYR A 451 16.07 4.06 12.33
C TYR A 451 16.02 2.57 12.69
N LEU A 452 15.81 1.67 11.72
CA LEU A 452 15.86 0.24 12.01
C LEU A 452 17.26 -0.20 12.43
N GLY A 453 18.30 0.30 11.76
CA GLY A 453 19.68 0.05 12.13
C GLY A 453 20.00 0.60 13.52
N TYR A 454 19.55 1.80 13.87
CA TYR A 454 19.66 2.36 15.21
C TYR A 454 19.05 1.43 16.28
N VAL A 455 17.81 0.97 16.04
CA VAL A 455 17.13 0.10 17.01
C VAL A 455 17.82 -1.26 17.13
N TYR A 456 18.31 -1.83 16.03
CA TYR A 456 19.12 -3.04 16.10
C TYR A 456 20.41 -2.84 16.91
N HIS A 457 21.04 -1.66 16.76
CA HIS A 457 22.24 -1.30 17.51
C HIS A 457 21.95 -1.25 19.01
N GLU A 458 20.92 -0.47 19.42
CA GLU A 458 20.54 -0.31 20.83
C GLU A 458 20.09 -1.62 21.49
N THR A 459 19.59 -2.57 20.68
CA THR A 459 19.14 -3.90 21.16
C THR A 459 20.20 -5.00 20.99
N GLY A 460 21.44 -4.64 20.59
CA GLY A 460 22.56 -5.58 20.42
C GLY A 460 22.41 -6.56 19.25
N GLN A 461 21.48 -6.31 18.32
CA GLN A 461 21.22 -7.17 17.16
C GLN A 461 22.19 -6.90 16.00
N TYR A 462 23.51 -6.81 16.28
CA TYR A 462 24.54 -6.40 15.32
C TYR A 462 24.61 -7.23 14.05
N ARG A 463 24.22 -8.53 14.09
CA ARG A 463 24.16 -9.38 12.88
C ARG A 463 23.07 -8.89 11.91
N LYS A 464 21.90 -8.51 12.44
CA LYS A 464 20.80 -7.97 11.64
C LYS A 464 21.16 -6.57 11.12
N GLU A 465 21.74 -5.73 11.97
CA GLU A 465 22.21 -4.39 11.62
C GLU A 465 23.21 -4.43 10.46
N LYS A 466 24.22 -5.30 10.52
CA LYS A 466 25.20 -5.50 9.44
C LYS A 466 24.56 -5.92 8.12
N LYS A 467 23.58 -6.85 8.18
CA LYS A 467 22.85 -7.30 6.99
C LYS A 467 22.01 -6.16 6.39
N LEU A 468 21.36 -5.38 7.25
CA LEU A 468 20.56 -4.24 6.87
C LEU A 468 21.40 -3.19 6.14
N TYR A 469 22.55 -2.81 6.72
CA TYR A 469 23.42 -1.80 6.14
C TYR A 469 24.08 -2.22 4.84
N LYS A 470 24.34 -3.53 4.63
CA LYS A 470 24.82 -4.04 3.34
C LYS A 470 23.78 -3.80 2.21
N LYS A 471 22.48 -3.84 2.53
CA LYS A 471 21.41 -3.49 1.59
C LYS A 471 21.31 -1.97 1.43
N ALA A 472 21.32 -1.24 2.53
CA ALA A 472 21.22 0.21 2.54
C ALA A 472 22.35 0.90 1.75
N GLU A 473 23.57 0.36 1.80
CA GLU A 473 24.73 0.85 1.05
C GLU A 473 24.52 0.76 -0.48
N LYS A 474 23.79 -0.26 -0.95
CA LYS A 474 23.43 -0.36 -2.38
C LYS A 474 22.38 0.65 -2.79
N ASP A 475 21.40 0.88 -1.93
CA ASP A 475 20.27 1.74 -2.21
C ASP A 475 20.63 3.22 -2.08
N PHE A 476 21.51 3.57 -1.13
CA PHE A 476 21.91 4.93 -0.76
C PHE A 476 23.40 4.98 -0.43
N PRO A 477 24.29 4.79 -1.42
CA PRO A 477 25.73 4.70 -1.18
C PRO A 477 26.33 5.93 -0.53
N ASP A 478 25.82 7.13 -0.84
CA ASP A 478 26.39 8.41 -0.45
C ASP A 478 25.52 9.18 0.57
N ASP A 479 24.68 8.44 1.33
CA ASP A 479 23.98 9.04 2.46
C ASP A 479 24.86 9.09 3.70
N PHE A 480 25.19 10.32 4.14
CA PHE A 480 26.08 10.53 5.29
C PHE A 480 25.52 9.99 6.61
N GLY A 481 24.20 9.97 6.78
CA GLY A 481 23.54 9.42 7.96
C GLY A 481 23.72 7.90 8.06
N LEU A 482 23.58 7.19 6.94
CA LEU A 482 23.87 5.76 6.86
C LEU A 482 25.36 5.46 7.04
N VAL A 483 26.24 6.23 6.39
CA VAL A 483 27.69 6.07 6.52
C VAL A 483 28.11 6.28 7.99
N ARG A 484 27.54 7.28 8.67
CA ARG A 484 27.73 7.51 10.10
C ARG A 484 27.32 6.29 10.93
N ARG A 485 26.14 5.71 10.68
CA ARG A 485 25.66 4.52 11.41
C ARG A 485 26.53 3.29 11.14
N GLN A 486 26.98 3.11 9.90
CA GLN A 486 27.91 2.02 9.56
C GLN A 486 29.26 2.18 10.26
N ALA A 487 29.78 3.42 10.39
CA ALA A 487 31.02 3.69 11.12
C ALA A 487 30.87 3.34 12.62
N ILE A 488 29.74 3.70 13.23
CA ILE A 488 29.42 3.31 14.62
C ILE A 488 29.46 1.79 14.77
N LEU A 489 28.76 1.05 13.90
CA LEU A 489 28.75 -0.42 13.93
C LEU A 489 30.14 -1.01 13.74
N ALA A 490 30.95 -0.48 12.81
CA ALA A 490 32.30 -0.96 12.55
C ALA A 490 33.20 -0.80 13.78
N LEU A 491 33.14 0.37 14.45
CA LEU A 491 33.86 0.64 15.71
C LEU A 491 33.38 -0.30 16.83
N THR A 492 32.08 -0.46 17.01
CA THR A 492 31.49 -1.35 18.03
C THR A 492 31.92 -2.80 17.85
N LEU A 493 32.15 -3.24 16.62
CA LEU A 493 32.60 -4.60 16.30
C LEU A 493 34.13 -4.75 16.27
N GLY A 494 34.91 -3.69 16.58
CA GLY A 494 36.38 -3.69 16.56
C GLY A 494 36.96 -3.84 15.13
N ASN A 495 36.24 -3.43 14.10
CA ASN A 495 36.72 -3.45 12.72
C ASN A 495 37.32 -2.08 12.35
N ASP A 496 38.50 -1.77 12.87
CA ASP A 496 39.14 -0.47 12.75
C ASP A 496 39.37 -0.07 11.30
N LYS A 497 39.82 -0.97 10.44
CA LYS A 497 40.02 -0.69 9.01
C LYS A 497 38.73 -0.20 8.33
N ARG A 498 37.62 -0.90 8.55
CA ARG A 498 36.33 -0.50 7.96
C ARG A 498 35.80 0.77 8.60
N ALA A 499 36.03 0.96 9.88
CA ALA A 499 35.66 2.18 10.59
C ALA A 499 36.36 3.40 9.99
N ASP A 500 37.69 3.33 9.78
CA ASP A 500 38.47 4.41 9.16
C ASP A 500 38.01 4.74 7.75
N GLU A 501 37.74 3.72 6.92
CA GLU A 501 37.18 3.90 5.57
C GLU A 501 35.86 4.68 5.63
N LEU A 502 34.95 4.28 6.53
CA LEU A 502 33.63 4.91 6.66
C LEU A 502 33.69 6.31 7.27
N ILE A 503 34.57 6.54 8.23
CA ILE A 503 34.81 7.86 8.82
C ILE A 503 35.34 8.82 7.77
N ASN A 504 36.33 8.40 6.97
CA ASN A 504 36.87 9.22 5.88
C ASN A 504 35.79 9.53 4.83
N LYS A 505 34.95 8.54 4.49
CA LYS A 505 33.80 8.75 3.61
C LYS A 505 32.80 9.74 4.19
N TYR A 506 32.47 9.61 5.48
CA TYR A 506 31.59 10.56 6.20
C TYR A 506 32.14 11.99 6.10
N ILE A 507 33.44 12.17 6.38
CA ILE A 507 34.11 13.48 6.31
C ILE A 507 34.01 14.06 4.88
N SER A 508 34.29 13.26 3.85
CA SER A 508 34.18 13.69 2.46
C SER A 508 32.75 14.15 2.11
N LEU A 509 31.75 13.34 2.42
CA LEU A 509 30.35 13.64 2.13
C LEU A 509 29.83 14.91 2.84
N ILE A 510 30.33 15.19 4.02
CA ILE A 510 29.97 16.40 4.76
C ILE A 510 30.69 17.63 4.22
N LYS A 511 31.97 17.50 3.80
CA LYS A 511 32.73 18.56 3.15
C LYS A 511 32.14 18.98 1.81
N GLU A 512 31.67 18.01 1.00
CA GLU A 512 30.98 18.28 -0.28
C GLU A 512 29.72 19.14 -0.09
N ARG A 513 29.10 19.10 1.08
CA ARG A 513 27.96 19.95 1.46
C ARG A 513 28.36 21.30 2.04
N SER A 514 29.65 21.66 1.95
CA SER A 514 30.19 22.91 2.46
C SER A 514 29.94 23.14 3.96
N ALA A 515 29.79 22.05 4.74
CA ALA A 515 29.58 22.17 6.16
C ALA A 515 30.88 22.65 6.87
N PRO A 516 30.79 23.57 7.85
CA PRO A 516 31.92 24.02 8.63
C PRO A 516 32.63 22.88 9.36
N GLU A 517 33.94 23.00 9.56
CA GLU A 517 34.78 21.97 10.22
C GLU A 517 34.25 21.59 11.62
N VAL A 518 33.68 22.54 12.31
CA VAL A 518 33.09 22.31 13.65
C VAL A 518 31.99 21.26 13.63
N PHE A 519 31.12 21.22 12.57
CA PHE A 519 30.07 20.22 12.44
C PHE A 519 30.66 18.83 12.15
N ILE A 520 31.70 18.77 11.32
CA ILE A 520 32.41 17.52 11.03
C ILE A 520 33.01 16.98 12.35
N THR A 521 33.71 17.84 13.09
CA THR A 521 34.38 17.47 14.33
C THR A 521 33.39 17.02 15.41
N SER A 522 32.31 17.77 15.61
CA SER A 522 31.24 17.38 16.54
C SER A 522 30.55 16.07 16.09
N GLY A 523 30.35 15.88 14.78
CA GLY A 523 29.80 14.65 14.21
C GLY A 523 30.69 13.42 14.48
N LEU A 524 32.02 13.58 14.45
CA LEU A 524 32.98 12.54 14.83
C LEU A 524 32.87 12.21 16.33
N GLY A 525 32.71 13.21 17.19
CA GLY A 525 32.40 12.99 18.61
C GLY A 525 31.17 12.10 18.78
N GLY A 526 30.10 12.38 18.03
CA GLY A 526 28.89 11.56 18.04
C GLY A 526 29.05 10.14 17.47
N ILE A 527 29.96 9.91 16.51
CA ILE A 527 30.31 8.58 16.02
C ILE A 527 30.97 7.75 17.11
N TYR A 528 32.00 8.30 17.75
CA TYR A 528 32.72 7.61 18.82
C TYR A 528 31.84 7.39 20.07
N TRP A 529 31.01 8.36 20.42
CA TRP A 529 30.02 8.19 21.50
C TRP A 529 29.04 7.07 21.22
N GLY A 530 28.48 7.02 20.01
CA GLY A 530 27.60 5.93 19.60
C GLY A 530 28.24 4.54 19.67
N ALA A 531 29.56 4.45 19.43
CA ALA A 531 30.35 3.24 19.58
C ALA A 531 30.85 2.99 21.03
N LYS A 532 30.46 3.82 22.02
CA LYS A 532 30.88 3.78 23.42
C LYS A 532 32.40 3.98 23.64
N LEU A 533 33.06 4.59 22.68
CA LEU A 533 34.48 4.97 22.75
C LEU A 533 34.60 6.38 23.35
N LEU A 534 34.34 6.48 24.67
CA LEU A 534 34.07 7.73 25.34
C LEU A 534 35.28 8.71 25.37
N ASP A 535 36.52 8.21 25.46
CA ASP A 535 37.70 9.07 25.46
C ASP A 535 37.87 9.79 24.12
N LYS A 536 37.71 9.07 23.00
CA LYS A 536 37.73 9.66 21.65
C LYS A 536 36.54 10.60 21.43
N ALA A 537 35.38 10.26 21.95
CA ALA A 537 34.20 11.12 21.82
C ALA A 537 34.46 12.47 22.54
N GLU A 538 35.00 12.47 23.74
CA GLU A 538 35.36 13.68 24.49
C GLU A 538 36.40 14.51 23.77
N GLU A 539 37.48 13.88 23.26
CA GLU A 539 38.51 14.55 22.47
C GLU A 539 37.90 15.34 21.30
N TYR A 540 37.04 14.70 20.51
CA TYR A 540 36.41 15.34 19.35
C TYR A 540 35.40 16.43 19.74
N TYR A 541 34.61 16.26 20.81
CA TYR A 541 33.71 17.30 21.29
C TYR A 541 34.45 18.51 21.84
N ARG A 542 35.56 18.30 22.58
CA ARG A 542 36.42 19.40 23.06
C ARG A 542 37.12 20.12 21.90
N LYS A 543 37.55 19.38 20.89
CA LYS A 543 38.09 19.95 19.66
C LYS A 543 37.03 20.77 18.93
N ALA A 544 35.78 20.30 18.82
CA ALA A 544 34.71 21.07 18.24
C ALA A 544 34.46 22.39 18.99
N LEU A 545 34.47 22.37 20.33
CA LEU A 545 34.34 23.56 21.14
C LEU A 545 35.52 24.52 20.94
N SER A 546 36.75 24.03 20.78
CA SER A 546 37.90 24.90 20.50
C SER A 546 37.85 25.60 19.16
N LEU A 547 37.16 25.01 18.16
CA LEU A 547 36.92 25.63 16.84
C LEU A 547 35.88 26.75 16.89
N LYS A 548 34.90 26.65 17.79
CA LYS A 548 33.86 27.67 18.02
C LYS A 548 33.51 27.80 19.50
N PRO A 549 34.36 28.50 20.29
CA PRO A 549 34.19 28.60 21.75
C PRO A 549 32.90 29.31 22.19
N GLU A 550 32.33 30.15 21.36
CA GLU A 550 31.13 30.96 21.63
C GLU A 550 29.82 30.32 21.10
N ASP A 551 29.88 29.13 20.49
CA ASP A 551 28.70 28.50 19.92
C ASP A 551 27.93 27.71 21.00
N PRO A 552 26.73 28.16 21.42
CA PRO A 552 26.00 27.55 22.52
C PRO A 552 25.53 26.12 22.23
N TRP A 553 25.31 25.77 20.95
CA TRP A 553 24.96 24.41 20.58
C TRP A 553 26.12 23.44 20.70
N ILE A 554 27.33 23.88 20.38
CA ILE A 554 28.56 23.08 20.58
C ILE A 554 28.87 22.92 22.07
N MET A 555 28.71 24.00 22.87
CA MET A 555 28.79 23.91 24.33
C MET A 555 27.81 22.89 24.88
N ASN A 556 26.54 22.96 24.49
CA ASN A 556 25.54 22.02 24.96
C ASN A 556 25.83 20.59 24.50
N ALA A 557 26.32 20.37 23.26
CA ALA A 557 26.70 19.04 22.79
C ALA A 557 27.78 18.37 23.67
N LEU A 558 28.83 19.12 24.05
CA LEU A 558 29.85 18.64 24.97
C LEU A 558 29.29 18.47 26.38
N GLY A 559 28.53 19.45 26.89
CA GLY A 559 27.89 19.41 28.21
C GLY A 559 26.99 18.19 28.37
N TRP A 560 26.10 17.95 27.38
CA TRP A 560 25.22 16.78 27.34
C TRP A 560 26.03 15.47 27.33
N PHE A 561 27.04 15.37 26.45
CA PHE A 561 27.91 14.18 26.40
C PHE A 561 28.54 13.87 27.78
N LEU A 562 29.13 14.87 28.45
CA LEU A 562 29.76 14.69 29.75
C LEU A 562 28.76 14.27 30.83
N ILE A 563 27.58 14.88 30.82
CA ILE A 563 26.49 14.60 31.76
C ILE A 563 25.88 13.22 31.50
N ASP A 564 25.49 12.94 30.26
CA ASP A 564 24.80 11.68 29.94
C ASP A 564 25.71 10.47 30.16
N SER A 565 26.97 10.56 29.73
CA SER A 565 27.95 9.49 29.92
C SER A 565 28.54 9.42 31.35
N ASN A 566 28.10 10.28 32.26
CA ASN A 566 28.53 10.33 33.66
C ASN A 566 30.06 10.50 33.84
N ARG A 567 30.72 11.25 32.96
CA ARG A 567 32.17 11.41 32.95
C ARG A 567 32.66 12.53 33.87
N ASN A 568 32.10 13.75 33.68
CA ASN A 568 32.43 14.91 34.49
C ASN A 568 31.23 15.85 34.58
N LEU A 569 30.39 15.62 35.58
CA LEU A 569 29.11 16.31 35.73
C LEU A 569 29.31 17.81 35.98
N ASP A 570 30.31 18.19 36.77
CA ASP A 570 30.59 19.60 37.11
C ASP A 570 31.08 20.38 35.89
N ASP A 571 32.00 19.80 35.10
CA ASP A 571 32.47 20.43 33.86
C ASP A 571 31.34 20.52 32.82
N GLY A 572 30.56 19.46 32.70
CA GLY A 572 29.38 19.43 31.82
C GLY A 572 28.38 20.53 32.16
N LEU A 573 28.04 20.70 33.43
CA LEU A 573 27.15 21.77 33.89
C LEU A 573 27.76 23.16 33.68
N LYS A 574 29.03 23.36 33.99
CA LYS A 574 29.72 24.64 33.79
C LYS A 574 29.75 25.07 32.33
N ILE A 575 29.96 24.12 31.41
CA ILE A 575 29.94 24.40 29.96
C ILE A 575 28.51 24.71 29.50
N ASN A 576 27.51 23.95 29.99
CA ASN A 576 26.13 24.19 29.64
C ASN A 576 25.58 25.50 30.23
N ASP A 577 26.04 25.92 31.41
CA ASP A 577 25.70 27.22 31.99
C ASP A 577 26.13 28.38 31.07
N LYS A 578 27.31 28.31 30.46
CA LYS A 578 27.75 29.29 29.46
C LYS A 578 26.84 29.31 28.24
N ALA A 579 26.36 28.14 27.80
CA ALA A 579 25.37 28.08 26.72
C ALA A 579 24.05 28.77 27.11
N LEU A 580 23.62 28.63 28.37
CA LEU A 580 22.43 29.30 28.92
C LEU A 580 22.62 30.80 29.13
N GLU A 581 23.85 31.29 29.39
CA GLU A 581 24.13 32.74 29.41
C GLU A 581 23.85 33.38 28.04
N ILE A 582 24.12 32.65 26.94
CA ILE A 582 23.88 33.12 25.57
C ILE A 582 22.41 32.94 25.19
N SER A 583 21.79 31.82 25.58
CA SER A 583 20.41 31.46 25.22
C SER A 583 19.63 30.98 26.45
N PRO A 584 19.12 31.87 27.31
CA PRO A 584 18.57 31.54 28.64
C PRO A 584 17.29 30.73 28.63
N ASN A 585 16.57 30.72 27.51
CA ASN A 585 15.29 30.05 27.35
C ASN A 585 15.33 28.95 26.29
N GLU A 586 16.53 28.44 25.94
CA GLU A 586 16.62 27.26 25.07
C GLU A 586 16.33 26.01 25.90
N TYR A 587 15.20 25.36 25.58
CA TYR A 587 14.70 24.22 26.38
C TYR A 587 15.68 23.02 26.39
N ASN A 588 16.44 22.78 25.32
CA ASN A 588 17.45 21.71 25.27
C ASN A 588 18.58 21.97 26.28
N PHE A 589 18.97 23.24 26.44
CA PHE A 589 20.05 23.59 27.39
C PHE A 589 19.56 23.54 28.84
N LEU A 590 18.30 23.92 29.08
CA LEU A 590 17.67 23.75 30.38
C LEU A 590 17.47 22.28 30.73
N ASP A 591 17.08 21.44 29.78
CA ASP A 591 16.95 19.99 29.98
C ASP A 591 18.30 19.35 30.35
N CYS A 592 19.35 19.69 29.60
CA CYS A 592 20.71 19.28 29.89
C CYS A 592 21.14 19.68 31.33
N LYS A 593 20.90 20.94 31.74
CA LYS A 593 21.18 21.42 33.10
C LYS A 593 20.39 20.66 34.15
N GLY A 594 19.08 20.51 33.93
CA GLY A 594 18.21 19.81 34.89
C GLY A 594 18.62 18.36 35.08
N TRP A 595 18.96 17.66 34.01
CA TRP A 595 19.44 16.28 34.06
C TRP A 595 20.80 16.16 34.76
N GLY A 596 21.71 17.08 34.52
CA GLY A 596 23.01 17.16 35.22
C GLY A 596 22.86 17.40 36.72
N LEU A 597 21.98 18.33 37.12
CA LEU A 597 21.66 18.58 38.54
C LEU A 597 21.05 17.36 39.22
N PHE A 598 20.16 16.64 38.52
CA PHE A 598 19.58 15.38 39.00
C PHE A 598 20.66 14.33 39.27
N LYS A 599 21.61 14.15 38.35
CA LYS A 599 22.72 13.20 38.51
C LYS A 599 23.67 13.58 39.67
N LEU A 600 23.78 14.86 40.02
CA LEU A 600 24.49 15.36 41.21
C LEU A 600 23.67 15.24 42.50
N GLY A 601 22.44 14.74 42.48
CA GLY A 601 21.58 14.66 43.66
C GLY A 601 20.90 15.98 44.05
N ARG A 602 21.01 17.03 43.23
CA ARG A 602 20.41 18.37 43.49
C ARG A 602 18.94 18.37 42.97
N PHE A 603 18.11 17.49 43.53
CA PHE A 603 16.80 17.15 42.97
C PHE A 603 15.81 18.31 42.92
N LYS A 604 15.80 19.21 43.94
CA LYS A 604 14.88 20.36 43.91
C LYS A 604 15.24 21.34 42.81
N GLU A 605 16.51 21.68 42.68
CA GLU A 605 17.00 22.58 41.65
C GLU A 605 16.78 21.96 40.24
N ALA A 606 17.01 20.66 40.11
CA ALA A 606 16.71 19.92 38.88
C ALA A 606 15.22 20.03 38.49
N GLN A 607 14.32 19.89 39.49
CA GLN A 607 12.88 20.02 39.26
C GLN A 607 12.52 21.41 38.75
N ASP A 608 13.01 22.47 39.40
CA ASP A 608 12.70 23.85 39.03
C ASP A 608 13.15 24.16 37.58
N ILE A 609 14.35 23.72 37.21
CA ILE A 609 14.91 23.91 35.86
C ILE A 609 14.14 23.11 34.82
N LEU A 610 13.79 21.85 35.10
CA LEU A 610 13.04 21.01 34.15
C LEU A 610 11.58 21.47 34.02
N GLU A 611 10.95 22.00 35.10
CA GLU A 611 9.64 22.61 35.01
C GLU A 611 9.65 23.86 34.12
N LYS A 612 10.72 24.70 34.24
CA LYS A 612 10.93 25.81 33.30
C LYS A 612 11.08 25.32 31.86
N ALA A 613 11.94 24.32 31.62
CA ALA A 613 12.12 23.75 30.27
C ALA A 613 10.81 23.20 29.67
N PHE A 614 10.04 22.49 30.50
CA PHE A 614 8.76 21.91 30.11
C PHE A 614 7.68 22.96 29.79
N SER A 615 7.72 24.11 30.46
CA SER A 615 6.76 25.21 30.25
C SER A 615 7.02 26.03 28.98
N LEU A 616 8.20 25.92 28.39
CA LEU A 616 8.53 26.65 27.17
C LEU A 616 7.73 26.12 25.98
N ASP A 617 7.41 27.03 25.05
CA ASP A 617 6.61 26.70 23.87
C ASP A 617 7.42 25.88 22.85
N SER A 618 7.53 24.58 23.12
CA SER A 618 8.09 23.58 22.21
C SER A 618 6.99 22.69 21.61
N ASP A 619 7.34 21.84 20.64
CA ASP A 619 6.41 20.79 20.22
C ASP A 619 6.28 19.68 21.27
N ALA A 620 5.25 18.85 21.09
CA ALA A 620 4.95 17.79 22.07
C ALA A 620 6.03 16.68 22.12
N ILE A 621 6.84 16.51 21.06
CA ILE A 621 7.92 15.51 21.04
C ILE A 621 9.03 15.93 21.98
N HIS A 622 9.47 17.19 21.89
CA HIS A 622 10.49 17.74 22.79
C HIS A 622 9.98 17.83 24.23
N ARG A 623 8.75 18.32 24.44
CA ARG A 623 8.13 18.32 25.77
C ARG A 623 8.04 16.91 26.37
N TYR A 624 7.79 15.89 25.57
CA TYR A 624 7.75 14.52 26.05
C TYR A 624 9.13 14.07 26.56
N ALA A 625 10.22 14.36 25.83
CA ALA A 625 11.57 14.03 26.27
C ALA A 625 11.94 14.73 27.60
N VAL A 626 11.75 16.05 27.69
CA VAL A 626 11.93 16.81 28.93
C VAL A 626 11.04 16.28 30.07
N GLY A 627 9.79 15.89 29.72
CA GLY A 627 8.83 15.33 30.68
C GLY A 627 9.30 14.03 31.32
N LEU A 628 9.99 13.16 30.57
CA LEU A 628 10.56 11.92 31.11
C LEU A 628 11.62 12.23 32.21
N HIS A 629 12.54 13.17 31.96
CA HIS A 629 13.50 13.61 32.94
C HIS A 629 12.82 14.25 34.16
N LEU A 630 11.83 15.09 33.93
CA LEU A 630 11.06 15.74 35.01
C LEU A 630 10.30 14.72 35.89
N GLU A 631 9.74 13.67 35.31
CA GLU A 631 9.08 12.60 36.06
C GLU A 631 10.06 11.84 36.94
N GLU A 632 11.25 11.51 36.44
CA GLU A 632 12.31 10.86 37.26
C GLU A 632 12.73 11.73 38.41
N VAL A 633 12.94 13.03 38.16
CA VAL A 633 13.30 14.00 39.21
C VAL A 633 12.18 14.12 40.26
N LYS A 634 10.91 14.23 39.85
CA LYS A 634 9.76 14.29 40.78
C LYS A 634 9.66 13.04 41.66
N LYS A 635 9.93 11.86 41.10
CA LYS A 635 9.99 10.61 41.87
C LYS A 635 11.11 10.67 42.92
N ALA A 636 12.26 11.21 42.57
CA ALA A 636 13.37 11.35 43.52
C ALA A 636 13.06 12.38 44.63
N VAL A 637 12.50 13.54 44.30
CA VAL A 637 12.06 14.55 45.28
C VAL A 637 10.99 13.99 46.24
N ALA A 638 10.06 13.19 45.73
CA ALA A 638 9.03 12.56 46.56
C ALA A 638 9.59 11.55 47.58
N ARG A 639 10.71 10.90 47.25
CA ARG A 639 11.41 9.95 48.14
C ARG A 639 12.24 10.64 49.25
N MET A 640 12.45 11.94 49.12
CA MET A 640 13.15 12.75 50.13
C MET A 640 12.24 13.28 51.25
N LYS A 641 10.92 13.25 50.98
CA LYS A 641 9.86 13.57 51.95
C LYS A 641 9.48 12.33 52.78
#